data_25f9db5ccfbc70b2812bd8b1da05e028
#
_entry.id   25f9db5ccfbc70b2812bd8b1da05e028
#
_cell.length_a   1.000
_cell.length_b   1.000
_cell.length_c   1.000
_cell.angle_alpha   90.00
_cell.angle_beta   90.00
_cell.angle_gamma   90.00
#
_symmetry.space_group_name_H-M   'P 1'
#
loop_
_entity.id
_entity.type
_entity.pdbx_description
1 polymer ?
#
loop_
_entity_poly.entity_id
_entity_poly.type
_entity_poly.pdbx_seq_one_letter_code
_entity_poly.pdbx_strand_id
1 'polypeptide(L)'
;MHNDSQLTWKDGQPYSTIFEDIYFSQDHGMQETEYVFLQQNQLEQRWQHLDKTHFTIIETGFGTGLNFLSSCQLWLKTSQAHQRLHFISCEQYPLSLAQMQQAHALWPELADISAALLEQYAYLGQGFHRFHLFHQRISLTLFIGDVMEMMKQLHSYADAWLLDGFAPAKNPTMWQREMFDWMARHSQANTTFATFTAAGEVKRGLQNAGFVVNKIAGFGKKREMLSGHFSADTIKARPTASLTKSQSAIVLGAGVSGLTSAHALAKRGWQCTVIEQHHDIAQEASGNPVAVLYPKPNDGDNPMNQIAITSYQYSLAWLQQLHLSPQDCNFCGILQLAENDAEAKRFESIAKKLPTLTRWVSAEQATEIAGVKIHQPALYYPDSGWIRPQQLCRRLAQDTGIDFQFHQHALRIEQIDLGWRVWDGTRIVGEAEVLILANAYHIADFTHTQHCELTPVSGQISFLPSSPQLEKLTCVVCADAYLTPNIDQYHSLGATFEPFQTDISVTEEAHRQNLESLKNILPEMDTSEFNTKNLQGRSAIRSCSFDYLPFVGAVIDTQNMPSQTAFLRDKSLLPPLLRGLYIHAGHGAKGLLQAPLCAEILACQINAEPMPVGLDLLAALNPNRQLLKKLGLKAIKQQYQDPLLSDVQ
;
A
#
# COMPACT_ATOMS: atom_id res chain seq x y z
N MET A 1 -14.46 -10.31 -10.26
CA MET A 1 -15.05 -11.63 -10.58
C MET A 1 -14.11 -12.31 -11.56
N HIS A 2 -13.36 -13.31 -11.10
CA HIS A 2 -12.62 -14.19 -12.01
C HIS A 2 -13.69 -15.03 -12.74
N ASN A 3 -13.91 -14.71 -14.00
CA ASN A 3 -14.83 -15.50 -14.81
C ASN A 3 -13.96 -16.49 -15.59
N ASP A 4 -13.86 -17.73 -15.11
CA ASP A 4 -13.06 -18.80 -15.76
C ASP A 4 -13.43 -19.04 -17.22
N SER A 5 -14.58 -18.51 -17.67
CA SER A 5 -15.05 -18.56 -19.06
C SER A 5 -14.36 -17.55 -20.00
N GLN A 6 -13.55 -16.61 -19.50
CA GLN A 6 -12.93 -15.55 -20.31
C GLN A 6 -11.65 -15.97 -21.03
N LEU A 7 -11.01 -17.05 -20.57
CA LEU A 7 -9.84 -17.62 -21.18
C LEU A 7 -10.09 -19.06 -21.59
N THR A 8 -9.70 -19.40 -22.81
CA THR A 8 -9.63 -20.78 -23.31
C THR A 8 -8.23 -21.07 -23.84
N TRP A 9 -7.92 -22.35 -24.05
CA TRP A 9 -6.66 -22.76 -24.65
C TRP A 9 -6.92 -23.25 -26.06
N LYS A 10 -6.32 -22.60 -27.06
CA LYS A 10 -6.37 -23.01 -28.47
C LYS A 10 -4.96 -23.36 -28.93
N ASP A 11 -4.76 -24.59 -29.36
CA ASP A 11 -3.44 -25.10 -29.83
C ASP A 11 -2.32 -24.83 -28.80
N GLY A 12 -2.60 -24.97 -27.51
CA GLY A 12 -1.64 -24.70 -26.43
C GLY A 12 -1.39 -23.23 -26.12
N GLN A 13 -2.13 -22.29 -26.71
CA GLN A 13 -2.00 -20.84 -26.49
C GLN A 13 -3.17 -20.30 -25.68
N PRO A 14 -2.93 -19.38 -24.73
CA PRO A 14 -4.00 -18.70 -24.02
C PRO A 14 -4.75 -17.74 -24.96
N TYR A 15 -6.05 -17.93 -25.06
CA TYR A 15 -6.94 -17.20 -25.96
C TYR A 15 -8.05 -16.49 -25.18
N SER A 16 -8.21 -15.20 -25.39
CA SER A 16 -9.30 -14.42 -24.82
C SER A 16 -10.59 -14.66 -25.58
N THR A 17 -11.65 -15.11 -24.90
CA THR A 17 -12.98 -15.28 -25.50
C THR A 17 -13.70 -13.94 -25.64
N ILE A 18 -13.31 -12.90 -24.87
CA ILE A 18 -13.91 -11.57 -24.93
C ILE A 18 -13.42 -10.82 -26.18
N PHE A 19 -12.11 -10.85 -26.43
CA PHE A 19 -11.48 -10.10 -27.51
C PHE A 19 -11.24 -10.95 -28.77
N GLU A 20 -11.54 -12.25 -28.69
CA GLU A 20 -11.29 -13.22 -29.76
C GLU A 20 -9.85 -13.16 -30.29
N ASP A 21 -8.87 -13.08 -29.40
CA ASP A 21 -7.46 -12.93 -29.73
C ASP A 21 -6.57 -13.73 -28.77
N ILE A 22 -5.32 -14.02 -29.17
CA ILE A 22 -4.32 -14.71 -28.33
C ILE A 22 -3.58 -13.71 -27.44
N TYR A 23 -3.21 -14.14 -26.24
CA TYR A 23 -2.37 -13.32 -25.35
C TYR A 23 -0.92 -13.25 -25.85
N PHE A 24 -0.37 -14.34 -26.34
CA PHE A 24 0.98 -14.42 -26.93
C PHE A 24 1.11 -15.66 -27.82
N SER A 25 2.11 -15.65 -28.72
CA SER A 25 2.46 -16.82 -29.53
C SER A 25 3.30 -17.82 -28.72
N GLN A 26 2.87 -19.07 -28.63
CA GLN A 26 3.58 -20.11 -27.89
C GLN A 26 5.02 -20.31 -28.37
N ASP A 27 5.23 -20.29 -29.68
CA ASP A 27 6.55 -20.59 -30.29
C ASP A 27 7.51 -19.41 -30.21
N HIS A 28 7.00 -18.17 -30.11
CA HIS A 28 7.78 -16.93 -30.24
C HIS A 28 7.43 -15.82 -29.25
N GLY A 29 6.60 -16.07 -28.25
CA GLY A 29 6.12 -15.02 -27.32
C GLY A 29 7.27 -14.27 -26.63
N MET A 30 8.24 -14.96 -26.04
CA MET A 30 9.41 -14.32 -25.43
C MET A 30 10.25 -13.55 -26.46
N GLN A 31 10.48 -14.10 -27.64
CA GLN A 31 11.25 -13.43 -28.68
C GLN A 31 10.51 -12.20 -29.22
N GLU A 32 9.17 -12.27 -29.31
CA GLU A 32 8.34 -11.11 -29.67
C GLU A 32 8.45 -10.02 -28.60
N THR A 33 8.32 -10.37 -27.31
CA THR A 33 8.49 -9.45 -26.18
C THR A 33 9.88 -8.80 -26.21
N GLU A 34 10.92 -9.59 -26.37
CA GLU A 34 12.31 -9.10 -26.43
C GLU A 34 12.50 -8.13 -27.59
N TYR A 35 12.10 -8.53 -28.81
CA TYR A 35 12.27 -7.70 -30.00
C TYR A 35 11.42 -6.44 -29.98
N VAL A 36 10.09 -6.57 -29.69
CA VAL A 36 9.12 -5.47 -29.80
C VAL A 36 9.27 -4.48 -28.65
N PHE A 37 9.39 -4.98 -27.43
CA PHE A 37 9.28 -4.11 -26.25
C PHE A 37 10.62 -3.79 -25.61
N LEU A 38 11.51 -4.80 -25.41
CA LEU A 38 12.75 -4.55 -24.69
C LEU A 38 13.80 -3.88 -25.60
N GLN A 39 14.03 -4.41 -26.81
CA GLN A 39 15.03 -3.87 -27.73
C GLN A 39 14.63 -2.51 -28.31
N GLN A 40 13.34 -2.31 -28.67
CA GLN A 40 12.91 -1.04 -29.26
C GLN A 40 12.84 0.11 -28.25
N ASN A 41 12.70 -0.18 -26.96
CA ASN A 41 12.91 0.76 -25.88
C ASN A 41 14.38 0.88 -25.43
N GLN A 42 15.29 0.12 -26.06
CA GLN A 42 16.74 0.09 -25.77
C GLN A 42 17.04 -0.20 -24.29
N LEU A 43 16.23 -1.06 -23.64
CA LEU A 43 16.24 -1.21 -22.18
C LEU A 43 17.58 -1.72 -21.68
N GLU A 44 18.18 -2.73 -22.31
CA GLU A 44 19.48 -3.27 -21.91
C GLU A 44 20.57 -2.18 -21.87
N GLN A 45 20.72 -1.44 -22.96
CA GLN A 45 21.72 -0.38 -23.06
C GLN A 45 21.46 0.75 -22.05
N ARG A 46 20.20 1.15 -21.89
CA ARG A 46 19.81 2.21 -20.94
C ARG A 46 20.06 1.81 -19.51
N TRP A 47 19.85 0.55 -19.14
CA TRP A 47 20.05 0.06 -17.78
C TRP A 47 21.52 -0.14 -17.43
N GLN A 48 22.35 -0.57 -18.38
CA GLN A 48 23.80 -0.64 -18.20
C GLN A 48 24.45 0.74 -17.91
N HIS A 49 23.83 1.82 -18.40
CA HIS A 49 24.32 3.20 -18.26
C HIS A 49 23.38 4.08 -17.42
N LEU A 50 22.54 3.48 -16.57
CA LEU A 50 21.58 4.22 -15.78
C LEU A 50 22.28 5.02 -14.67
N ASP A 51 22.14 6.35 -14.70
CA ASP A 51 22.76 7.31 -13.79
C ASP A 51 21.83 7.72 -12.62
N LYS A 52 20.62 7.15 -12.54
CA LYS A 52 19.64 7.40 -11.49
C LYS A 52 19.30 6.13 -10.70
N THR A 53 18.63 6.29 -9.56
CA THR A 53 18.33 5.19 -8.62
C THR A 53 17.24 4.25 -9.10
N HIS A 54 16.36 4.70 -9.99
CA HIS A 54 15.25 3.86 -10.46
C HIS A 54 14.92 4.11 -11.93
N PHE A 55 14.25 3.14 -12.53
CA PHE A 55 13.71 3.21 -13.89
C PHE A 55 12.24 2.78 -13.87
N THR A 56 11.39 3.52 -14.56
CA THR A 56 9.95 3.27 -14.58
C THR A 56 9.47 2.85 -15.97
N ILE A 57 8.87 1.65 -16.05
CA ILE A 57 8.12 1.18 -17.21
C ILE A 57 6.64 1.32 -16.92
N ILE A 58 5.87 1.81 -17.90
CA ILE A 58 4.40 1.77 -17.86
C ILE A 58 3.90 0.98 -19.05
N GLU A 59 3.03 0.00 -18.79
CA GLU A 59 2.42 -0.89 -19.75
C GLU A 59 0.90 -0.72 -19.74
N THR A 60 0.26 -0.91 -20.90
CA THR A 60 -1.18 -0.69 -21.04
C THR A 60 -2.02 -1.96 -20.91
N GLY A 61 -1.43 -3.15 -20.97
CA GLY A 61 -2.13 -4.42 -20.81
C GLY A 61 -1.22 -5.50 -20.24
N PHE A 62 -1.51 -5.96 -19.01
CA PHE A 62 -0.67 -6.94 -18.30
C PHE A 62 -0.79 -8.35 -18.88
N GLY A 63 -2.02 -8.78 -19.21
CA GLY A 63 -2.30 -10.10 -19.73
C GLY A 63 -1.77 -11.21 -18.82
N THR A 64 -0.84 -12.00 -19.33
CA THR A 64 -0.13 -13.04 -18.57
C THR A 64 1.10 -12.53 -17.83
N GLY A 65 1.47 -11.26 -17.99
CA GLY A 65 2.66 -10.67 -17.38
C GLY A 65 3.99 -11.03 -18.07
N LEU A 66 3.98 -11.55 -19.29
CA LEU A 66 5.20 -11.99 -19.98
C LEU A 66 6.20 -10.84 -20.19
N ASN A 67 5.72 -9.64 -20.54
CA ASN A 67 6.58 -8.45 -20.68
C ASN A 67 7.22 -8.07 -19.33
N PHE A 68 6.46 -8.15 -18.23
CA PHE A 68 6.98 -7.94 -16.89
C PHE A 68 8.07 -8.95 -16.53
N LEU A 69 7.79 -10.26 -16.68
CA LEU A 69 8.74 -11.33 -16.35
C LEU A 69 10.05 -11.19 -17.16
N SER A 70 9.93 -10.93 -18.47
CA SER A 70 11.09 -10.72 -19.35
C SER A 70 11.88 -9.45 -18.98
N SER A 71 11.18 -8.37 -18.64
CA SER A 71 11.81 -7.13 -18.13
C SER A 71 12.56 -7.38 -16.82
N CYS A 72 11.98 -8.15 -15.90
CA CYS A 72 12.65 -8.54 -14.65
C CYS A 72 13.92 -9.33 -14.89
N GLN A 73 13.87 -10.33 -15.78
CA GLN A 73 15.05 -11.13 -16.12
C GLN A 73 16.18 -10.27 -16.68
N LEU A 74 15.85 -9.36 -17.61
CA LEU A 74 16.83 -8.45 -18.19
C LEU A 74 17.37 -7.46 -17.15
N TRP A 75 16.51 -6.89 -16.30
CA TRP A 75 16.90 -5.97 -15.23
C TRP A 75 17.90 -6.60 -14.26
N LEU A 76 17.64 -7.82 -13.80
CA LEU A 76 18.52 -8.52 -12.87
C LEU A 76 19.89 -8.83 -13.46
N LYS A 77 19.99 -8.97 -14.80
CA LYS A 77 21.25 -9.21 -15.53
C LYS A 77 22.07 -7.93 -15.78
N THR A 78 21.41 -6.77 -15.93
CA THR A 78 22.06 -5.58 -16.49
C THR A 78 22.17 -4.41 -15.52
N SER A 79 21.27 -4.29 -14.54
CA SER A 79 21.25 -3.18 -13.59
C SER A 79 22.17 -3.38 -12.38
N GLN A 80 22.55 -2.28 -11.73
CA GLN A 80 23.33 -2.31 -10.51
C GLN A 80 22.46 -2.67 -9.28
N ALA A 81 23.08 -3.23 -8.23
CA ALA A 81 22.36 -3.76 -7.07
C ALA A 81 21.53 -2.70 -6.30
N HIS A 82 21.95 -1.44 -6.31
CA HIS A 82 21.26 -0.35 -5.65
C HIS A 82 20.12 0.26 -6.48
N GLN A 83 20.03 -0.09 -7.76
CA GLN A 83 18.99 0.42 -8.68
C GLN A 83 17.71 -0.39 -8.58
N ARG A 84 16.58 0.26 -8.86
CA ARG A 84 15.23 -0.29 -8.75
C ARG A 84 14.47 -0.18 -10.08
N LEU A 85 13.75 -1.23 -10.42
CA LEU A 85 12.77 -1.23 -11.51
C LEU A 85 11.38 -1.03 -10.93
N HIS A 86 10.68 -0.01 -11.40
CA HIS A 86 9.24 0.15 -11.19
C HIS A 86 8.51 -0.22 -12.47
N PHE A 87 7.73 -1.28 -12.43
CA PHE A 87 6.89 -1.69 -13.53
C PHE A 87 5.43 -1.42 -13.15
N ILE A 88 4.74 -0.62 -13.94
CA ILE A 88 3.33 -0.26 -13.74
C ILE A 88 2.54 -0.84 -14.90
N SER A 89 1.48 -1.57 -14.62
CA SER A 89 0.64 -2.16 -15.66
C SER A 89 -0.84 -2.13 -15.27
N CYS A 90 -1.70 -2.34 -16.25
CA CYS A 90 -3.14 -2.39 -16.09
C CYS A 90 -3.70 -3.70 -16.63
N GLU A 91 -4.72 -4.24 -15.96
CA GLU A 91 -5.45 -5.40 -16.45
C GLU A 91 -6.93 -5.29 -16.08
N GLN A 92 -7.78 -5.26 -17.08
CA GLN A 92 -9.23 -5.14 -16.86
C GLN A 92 -9.87 -6.48 -16.48
N TYR A 93 -9.31 -7.57 -16.98
CA TYR A 93 -9.83 -8.93 -16.83
C TYR A 93 -8.75 -9.88 -16.31
N PRO A 94 -8.32 -9.73 -15.05
CA PRO A 94 -7.19 -10.47 -14.52
C PRO A 94 -7.43 -11.97 -14.57
N LEU A 95 -6.41 -12.70 -14.98
CA LEU A 95 -6.42 -14.16 -14.97
C LEU A 95 -6.43 -14.69 -13.54
N SER A 96 -7.04 -15.84 -13.32
CA SER A 96 -6.95 -16.52 -12.03
C SER A 96 -5.52 -17.01 -11.76
N LEU A 97 -5.19 -17.25 -10.48
CA LEU A 97 -3.86 -17.77 -10.10
C LEU A 97 -3.53 -19.05 -10.87
N ALA A 98 -4.50 -19.97 -11.03
CA ALA A 98 -4.31 -21.22 -11.76
C ALA A 98 -4.04 -20.97 -13.27
N GLN A 99 -4.74 -20.01 -13.87
CA GLN A 99 -4.51 -19.64 -15.28
C GLN A 99 -3.14 -18.98 -15.47
N MET A 100 -2.71 -18.13 -14.52
CA MET A 100 -1.36 -17.55 -14.52
C MET A 100 -0.29 -18.63 -14.40
N GLN A 101 -0.45 -19.58 -13.46
CA GLN A 101 0.47 -20.72 -13.30
C GLN A 101 0.58 -21.54 -14.58
N GLN A 102 -0.54 -21.84 -15.24
CA GLN A 102 -0.56 -22.57 -16.48
C GLN A 102 0.13 -21.82 -17.62
N ALA A 103 -0.10 -20.50 -17.73
CA ALA A 103 0.56 -19.67 -18.75
C ALA A 103 2.08 -19.58 -18.52
N HIS A 104 2.51 -19.38 -17.29
CA HIS A 104 3.93 -19.27 -16.94
C HIS A 104 4.70 -20.60 -17.08
N ALA A 105 4.03 -21.74 -16.95
CA ALA A 105 4.64 -23.05 -17.17
C ALA A 105 5.19 -23.25 -18.59
N LEU A 106 4.78 -22.42 -19.56
CA LEU A 106 5.31 -22.39 -20.91
C LEU A 106 6.73 -21.80 -21.00
N TRP A 107 7.19 -21.09 -19.94
CA TRP A 107 8.46 -20.38 -19.91
C TRP A 107 9.32 -20.80 -18.70
N PRO A 108 9.91 -22.03 -18.72
CA PRO A 108 10.71 -22.54 -17.60
C PRO A 108 11.89 -21.63 -17.22
N GLU A 109 12.45 -20.89 -18.15
CA GLU A 109 13.55 -19.92 -17.95
C GLU A 109 13.15 -18.70 -17.12
N LEU A 110 11.86 -18.47 -16.91
CA LEU A 110 11.30 -17.41 -16.06
C LEU A 110 10.72 -17.94 -14.74
N ALA A 111 10.93 -19.22 -14.41
CA ALA A 111 10.27 -19.91 -13.31
C ALA A 111 10.48 -19.21 -11.94
N ASP A 112 11.70 -18.77 -11.63
CA ASP A 112 12.00 -18.10 -10.35
C ASP A 112 11.28 -16.75 -10.22
N ILE A 113 11.20 -15.99 -11.32
CA ILE A 113 10.53 -14.69 -11.36
C ILE A 113 9.01 -14.90 -11.28
N SER A 114 8.51 -15.90 -12.01
CA SER A 114 7.11 -16.32 -11.96
C SER A 114 6.69 -16.71 -10.55
N ALA A 115 7.47 -17.55 -9.87
CA ALA A 115 7.17 -17.97 -8.49
C ALA A 115 7.07 -16.78 -7.54
N ALA A 116 8.03 -15.84 -7.61
CA ALA A 116 8.03 -14.63 -6.79
C ALA A 116 6.82 -13.70 -7.04
N LEU A 117 6.30 -13.66 -8.28
CA LEU A 117 5.08 -12.93 -8.60
C LEU A 117 3.84 -13.66 -8.08
N LEU A 118 3.73 -14.96 -8.37
CA LEU A 118 2.53 -15.76 -8.07
C LEU A 118 2.28 -15.92 -6.57
N GLU A 119 3.32 -15.89 -5.75
CA GLU A 119 3.22 -15.88 -4.28
C GLU A 119 2.37 -14.70 -3.76
N GLN A 120 2.42 -13.56 -4.43
CA GLN A 120 1.71 -12.33 -4.05
C GLN A 120 0.41 -12.11 -4.83
N TYR A 121 0.20 -12.84 -5.93
CA TYR A 121 -0.91 -12.63 -6.87
C TYR A 121 -2.28 -13.05 -6.32
N ALA A 122 -2.34 -13.80 -5.24
CA ALA A 122 -3.57 -14.44 -4.73
C ALA A 122 -4.64 -13.44 -4.24
N TYR A 123 -4.27 -12.21 -3.87
CA TYR A 123 -5.15 -11.26 -3.19
C TYR A 123 -5.67 -10.13 -4.08
N LEU A 124 -5.69 -10.32 -5.40
CA LEU A 124 -6.13 -9.29 -6.33
C LEU A 124 -7.61 -8.94 -6.19
N GLY A 125 -7.91 -7.65 -6.28
CA GLY A 125 -9.24 -7.06 -6.38
C GLY A 125 -9.20 -5.83 -7.28
N GLN A 126 -10.25 -5.03 -7.32
CA GLN A 126 -10.27 -3.77 -8.09
C GLN A 126 -9.30 -2.74 -7.49
N GLY A 127 -8.63 -1.95 -8.34
CA GLY A 127 -7.73 -0.86 -7.95
C GLY A 127 -6.24 -1.20 -8.01
N PHE A 128 -5.43 -0.43 -7.30
CA PHE A 128 -3.97 -0.54 -7.31
C PHE A 128 -3.47 -1.62 -6.36
N HIS A 129 -2.53 -2.45 -6.85
CA HIS A 129 -1.81 -3.46 -6.09
C HIS A 129 -0.30 -3.24 -6.24
N ARG A 130 0.44 -3.28 -5.14
CA ARG A 130 1.90 -3.17 -5.13
C ARG A 130 2.52 -4.49 -4.71
N PHE A 131 3.41 -5.02 -5.54
CA PHE A 131 4.22 -6.21 -5.29
C PHE A 131 5.69 -5.84 -5.23
N HIS A 132 6.44 -6.52 -4.37
CA HIS A 132 7.88 -6.35 -4.25
C HIS A 132 8.58 -7.69 -4.50
N LEU A 133 9.52 -7.69 -5.45
CA LEU A 133 10.29 -8.87 -5.81
C LEU A 133 11.78 -8.61 -5.59
N PHE A 134 12.53 -9.69 -5.32
CA PHE A 134 14.00 -9.67 -5.21
C PHE A 134 14.52 -8.60 -4.26
N HIS A 135 14.10 -8.67 -3.00
CA HIS A 135 14.48 -7.71 -1.95
C HIS A 135 14.16 -6.27 -2.33
N GLN A 136 13.01 -6.05 -2.97
CA GLN A 136 12.51 -4.77 -3.44
C GLN A 136 13.35 -4.10 -4.55
N ARG A 137 14.23 -4.84 -5.23
CA ARG A 137 14.90 -4.35 -6.44
C ARG A 137 13.94 -4.16 -7.62
N ILE A 138 12.81 -4.86 -7.58
CA ILE A 138 11.74 -4.75 -8.58
C ILE A 138 10.43 -4.55 -7.84
N SER A 139 9.65 -3.56 -8.27
CA SER A 139 8.27 -3.40 -7.84
C SER A 139 7.34 -3.43 -9.05
N LEU A 140 6.25 -4.20 -8.93
CA LEU A 140 5.12 -4.16 -9.84
C LEU A 140 3.98 -3.39 -9.18
N THR A 141 3.45 -2.38 -9.87
CA THR A 141 2.17 -1.76 -9.55
C THR A 141 1.17 -2.21 -10.59
N LEU A 142 0.26 -3.10 -10.20
CA LEU A 142 -0.78 -3.61 -11.10
C LEU A 142 -2.12 -2.97 -10.76
N PHE A 143 -2.71 -2.28 -11.73
CA PHE A 143 -4.05 -1.73 -11.60
C PHE A 143 -5.06 -2.71 -12.20
N ILE A 144 -6.01 -3.18 -11.38
CA ILE A 144 -7.11 -4.01 -11.84
C ILE A 144 -8.30 -3.11 -12.14
N GLY A 145 -8.58 -2.93 -13.44
CA GLY A 145 -9.62 -2.03 -13.91
C GLY A 145 -9.36 -1.49 -15.32
N ASP A 146 -10.09 -0.46 -15.69
CA ASP A 146 -9.94 0.22 -16.98
C ASP A 146 -8.66 1.07 -17.03
N VAL A 147 -7.94 1.03 -18.15
CA VAL A 147 -6.66 1.75 -18.31
C VAL A 147 -6.83 3.27 -18.20
N MET A 148 -7.95 3.84 -18.64
CA MET A 148 -8.20 5.27 -18.54
C MET A 148 -8.44 5.70 -17.09
N GLU A 149 -9.05 4.84 -16.28
CA GLU A 149 -9.18 5.06 -14.83
C GLU A 149 -7.80 5.01 -14.15
N MET A 150 -6.95 4.04 -14.53
CA MET A 150 -5.56 4.00 -14.05
C MET A 150 -4.84 5.32 -14.38
N MET A 151 -4.88 5.77 -15.63
CA MET A 151 -4.17 6.99 -16.07
C MET A 151 -4.60 8.24 -15.31
N LYS A 152 -5.88 8.38 -14.96
CA LYS A 152 -6.40 9.51 -14.18
C LYS A 152 -5.92 9.50 -12.72
N GLN A 153 -5.62 8.31 -12.19
CA GLN A 153 -5.24 8.09 -10.80
C GLN A 153 -3.73 7.90 -10.60
N LEU A 154 -2.98 7.74 -11.69
CA LEU A 154 -1.56 7.44 -11.64
C LEU A 154 -0.74 8.65 -11.21
N HIS A 155 0.20 8.43 -10.30
CA HIS A 155 1.20 9.40 -9.87
C HIS A 155 2.60 8.91 -10.23
N SER A 156 3.00 9.07 -11.48
CA SER A 156 4.29 8.59 -12.00
C SER A 156 4.60 9.17 -13.38
N TYR A 157 5.90 9.17 -13.72
CA TYR A 157 6.39 9.38 -15.08
C TYR A 157 7.03 8.10 -15.61
N ALA A 158 6.81 7.80 -16.89
CA ALA A 158 7.45 6.71 -17.58
C ALA A 158 8.85 7.10 -18.09
N ASP A 159 9.78 6.18 -17.97
CA ASP A 159 11.02 6.16 -18.77
C ASP A 159 10.80 5.41 -20.09
N ALA A 160 9.93 4.41 -20.07
CA ALA A 160 9.55 3.64 -21.23
C ALA A 160 8.07 3.23 -21.17
N TRP A 161 7.40 3.25 -22.31
CA TRP A 161 6.06 2.73 -22.51
C TRP A 161 6.10 1.42 -23.27
N LEU A 162 5.41 0.41 -22.75
CA LEU A 162 5.06 -0.81 -23.48
C LEU A 162 3.58 -0.70 -23.85
N LEU A 163 3.29 -0.36 -25.11
CA LEU A 163 1.91 -0.25 -25.59
C LEU A 163 1.46 -1.64 -26.05
N ASP A 164 1.14 -2.48 -25.10
CA ASP A 164 0.66 -3.83 -25.29
C ASP A 164 -0.83 -3.95 -24.95
N GLY A 165 -1.46 -4.98 -25.47
CA GLY A 165 -2.87 -5.27 -25.37
C GLY A 165 -3.41 -5.83 -26.67
N PHE A 166 -4.73 -6.09 -26.74
CA PHE A 166 -5.36 -6.62 -27.94
C PHE A 166 -5.34 -5.61 -29.10
N ALA A 167 -5.29 -6.14 -30.33
CA ALA A 167 -5.17 -5.34 -31.54
C ALA A 167 -6.20 -4.19 -31.60
N PRO A 168 -5.86 -3.01 -32.17
CA PRO A 168 -6.76 -1.84 -32.21
C PRO A 168 -8.16 -2.15 -32.79
N ALA A 169 -8.25 -3.07 -33.75
CA ALA A 169 -9.52 -3.51 -34.31
C ALA A 169 -10.35 -4.38 -33.35
N LYS A 170 -9.72 -5.00 -32.32
CA LYS A 170 -10.36 -5.87 -31.33
C LYS A 170 -10.69 -5.12 -30.03
N ASN A 171 -9.86 -4.16 -29.65
CA ASN A 171 -10.03 -3.33 -28.46
C ASN A 171 -9.81 -1.84 -28.77
N PRO A 172 -10.71 -1.17 -29.50
CA PRO A 172 -10.50 0.21 -29.93
C PRO A 172 -10.45 1.22 -28.78
N THR A 173 -11.00 0.88 -27.63
CA THR A 173 -11.04 1.80 -26.45
C THR A 173 -9.67 2.11 -25.89
N MET A 174 -8.71 1.18 -25.95
CA MET A 174 -7.31 1.40 -25.53
C MET A 174 -6.50 2.29 -26.47
N TRP A 175 -6.95 2.54 -27.69
CA TRP A 175 -6.20 3.22 -28.74
C TRP A 175 -6.81 4.56 -29.13
N GLN A 176 -7.62 5.14 -28.25
CA GLN A 176 -8.26 6.43 -28.44
C GLN A 176 -7.26 7.59 -28.21
N ARG A 177 -7.57 8.76 -28.80
CA ARG A 177 -6.77 9.98 -28.65
C ARG A 177 -6.50 10.33 -27.20
N GLU A 178 -7.52 10.24 -26.34
CA GLU A 178 -7.42 10.57 -24.91
C GLU A 178 -6.32 9.75 -24.21
N MET A 179 -6.13 8.49 -24.58
CA MET A 179 -5.06 7.63 -24.04
C MET A 179 -3.68 8.23 -24.37
N PHE A 180 -3.44 8.67 -25.61
CA PHE A 180 -2.17 9.25 -26.00
C PHE A 180 -1.93 10.61 -25.35
N ASP A 181 -2.98 11.41 -25.13
CA ASP A 181 -2.91 12.67 -24.37
C ASP A 181 -2.50 12.40 -22.91
N TRP A 182 -3.01 11.33 -22.26
CA TRP A 182 -2.58 10.91 -20.93
C TRP A 182 -1.14 10.36 -20.92
N MET A 183 -0.76 9.56 -21.93
CA MET A 183 0.63 9.11 -22.07
C MET A 183 1.61 10.30 -22.12
N ALA A 184 1.28 11.35 -22.88
CA ALA A 184 2.10 12.55 -22.96
C ALA A 184 2.25 13.23 -21.59
N ARG A 185 1.19 13.30 -20.79
CA ARG A 185 1.23 13.85 -19.43
C ARG A 185 2.13 13.04 -18.50
N HIS A 186 2.17 11.73 -18.66
CA HIS A 186 3.02 10.83 -17.88
C HIS A 186 4.38 10.54 -18.54
N SER A 187 4.80 11.37 -19.51
CA SER A 187 6.10 11.26 -20.19
C SER A 187 7.00 12.44 -19.87
N GLN A 188 8.29 12.19 -19.88
CA GLN A 188 9.35 13.20 -19.79
C GLN A 188 10.12 13.24 -21.12
N ALA A 189 10.99 14.24 -21.28
CA ALA A 189 11.92 14.25 -22.41
C ALA A 189 12.66 12.92 -22.52
N ASN A 190 12.70 12.34 -23.73
CA ASN A 190 13.32 11.05 -24.03
C ASN A 190 12.62 9.80 -23.45
N THR A 191 11.41 9.92 -22.90
CA THR A 191 10.58 8.73 -22.62
C THR A 191 10.36 7.98 -23.92
N THR A 192 10.75 6.72 -24.00
CA THR A 192 10.59 5.88 -25.21
C THR A 192 9.25 5.15 -25.21
N PHE A 193 8.81 4.70 -26.37
CA PHE A 193 7.68 3.78 -26.49
C PHE A 193 7.91 2.75 -27.59
N ALA A 194 7.26 1.60 -27.46
CA ALA A 194 7.19 0.60 -28.49
C ALA A 194 5.83 -0.11 -28.50
N THR A 195 5.38 -0.52 -29.67
CA THR A 195 4.14 -1.29 -29.85
C THR A 195 4.21 -2.18 -31.07
N PHE A 196 3.55 -3.34 -30.99
CA PHE A 196 3.48 -4.32 -32.07
C PHE A 196 2.65 -3.86 -33.28
N THR A 197 1.85 -2.80 -33.15
CA THR A 197 0.95 -2.33 -34.22
C THR A 197 1.58 -1.21 -35.05
N ALA A 198 1.23 -1.15 -36.34
CA ALA A 198 1.54 -0.04 -37.24
C ALA A 198 0.29 0.70 -37.73
N ALA A 199 -0.83 0.57 -37.03
CA ALA A 199 -2.09 1.19 -37.41
C ALA A 199 -1.94 2.72 -37.58
N GLY A 200 -2.51 3.26 -38.65
CA GLY A 200 -2.35 4.68 -38.99
C GLY A 200 -2.97 5.64 -37.98
N GLU A 201 -4.05 5.23 -37.32
CA GLU A 201 -4.69 5.97 -36.24
C GLU A 201 -3.81 6.05 -34.98
N VAL A 202 -3.15 4.94 -34.59
CA VAL A 202 -2.20 4.89 -33.48
C VAL A 202 -1.00 5.80 -33.77
N LYS A 203 -0.44 5.70 -35.00
CA LYS A 203 0.66 6.59 -35.41
C LYS A 203 0.28 8.07 -35.29
N ARG A 204 -0.87 8.45 -35.85
CA ARG A 204 -1.33 9.84 -35.80
C ARG A 204 -1.65 10.30 -34.38
N GLY A 205 -2.26 9.44 -33.56
CA GLY A 205 -2.56 9.73 -32.16
C GLY A 205 -1.30 10.06 -31.36
N LEU A 206 -0.27 9.20 -31.45
CA LEU A 206 1.04 9.44 -30.80
C LEU A 206 1.72 10.70 -31.31
N GLN A 207 1.73 10.95 -32.64
CA GLN A 207 2.32 12.18 -33.21
C GLN A 207 1.62 13.45 -32.71
N ASN A 208 0.28 13.43 -32.66
CA ASN A 208 -0.50 14.56 -32.17
C ASN A 208 -0.29 14.82 -30.67
N ALA A 209 0.05 13.77 -29.90
CA ALA A 209 0.37 13.88 -28.48
C ALA A 209 1.83 14.31 -28.21
N GLY A 210 2.65 14.52 -29.25
CA GLY A 210 4.02 15.04 -29.11
C GLY A 210 5.12 13.98 -29.17
N PHE A 211 4.81 12.74 -29.59
CA PHE A 211 5.81 11.70 -29.78
C PHE A 211 6.41 11.76 -31.20
N VAL A 212 7.71 11.57 -31.29
CA VAL A 212 8.40 11.24 -32.54
C VAL A 212 8.19 9.76 -32.82
N VAL A 213 7.56 9.44 -33.96
CA VAL A 213 7.09 8.07 -34.27
C VAL A 213 7.81 7.54 -35.49
N ASN A 214 8.51 6.43 -35.32
CA ASN A 214 9.19 5.68 -36.37
C ASN A 214 8.42 4.42 -36.74
N LYS A 215 8.32 4.13 -38.02
CA LYS A 215 7.94 2.82 -38.52
C LYS A 215 9.19 1.98 -38.71
N ILE A 216 9.20 0.81 -38.14
CA ILE A 216 10.31 -0.13 -38.20
C ILE A 216 9.81 -1.52 -38.62
N ALA A 217 10.72 -2.46 -38.93
CA ALA A 217 10.36 -3.83 -39.23
C ALA A 217 9.58 -4.46 -38.06
N GLY A 218 8.49 -5.13 -38.35
CA GLY A 218 7.72 -5.88 -37.37
C GLY A 218 8.34 -7.24 -37.05
N PHE A 219 7.82 -7.91 -36.04
CA PHE A 219 8.25 -9.25 -35.64
C PHE A 219 7.46 -10.33 -36.38
N GLY A 220 8.14 -11.41 -36.77
CA GLY A 220 7.52 -12.57 -37.39
C GLY A 220 6.82 -12.25 -38.72
N LYS A 221 5.52 -12.44 -38.78
CA LYS A 221 4.70 -12.18 -39.98
C LYS A 221 4.25 -10.70 -40.12
N LYS A 222 4.45 -9.87 -39.10
CA LYS A 222 4.10 -8.45 -39.12
C LYS A 222 5.13 -7.66 -39.91
N ARG A 223 4.72 -6.94 -40.96
CA ARG A 223 5.63 -6.18 -41.83
C ARG A 223 6.23 -4.96 -41.10
N GLU A 224 5.45 -4.28 -40.30
CA GLU A 224 5.83 -3.02 -39.65
C GLU A 224 5.25 -2.95 -38.22
N MET A 225 5.94 -2.21 -37.38
CA MET A 225 5.53 -1.82 -36.05
C MET A 225 5.94 -0.36 -35.76
N LEU A 226 5.53 0.19 -34.61
CA LEU A 226 5.88 1.54 -34.23
C LEU A 226 6.77 1.56 -33.00
N SER A 227 7.78 2.43 -33.02
CA SER A 227 8.57 2.82 -31.88
C SER A 227 8.93 4.30 -31.94
N GLY A 228 9.41 4.88 -30.85
CA GLY A 228 9.80 6.26 -30.82
C GLY A 228 10.05 6.80 -29.43
N HIS A 229 10.00 8.13 -29.32
CA HIS A 229 10.24 8.80 -28.05
C HIS A 229 9.40 10.08 -27.93
N PHE A 230 9.18 10.56 -26.72
CA PHE A 230 8.53 11.81 -26.44
C PHE A 230 9.48 12.98 -26.68
N SER A 231 9.06 13.99 -27.47
CA SER A 231 9.92 15.12 -27.84
C SER A 231 10.05 16.14 -26.72
N ALA A 232 11.27 16.60 -26.47
CA ALA A 232 11.59 17.54 -25.41
C ALA A 232 11.14 19.00 -25.67
N ASP A 233 10.73 19.33 -26.90
CA ASP A 233 10.50 20.73 -27.32
C ASP A 233 9.29 21.39 -26.62
N THR A 234 8.49 20.63 -25.88
CA THR A 234 7.24 21.10 -25.26
C THR A 234 7.26 21.15 -23.74
N ILE A 235 8.31 20.67 -23.07
CA ILE A 235 8.31 20.57 -21.60
C ILE A 235 9.56 21.27 -21.02
N LYS A 236 9.34 22.19 -20.07
CA LYS A 236 10.41 22.69 -19.20
C LYS A 236 11.06 21.49 -18.50
N ALA A 237 12.38 21.40 -18.54
CA ALA A 237 13.13 20.39 -17.80
C ALA A 237 12.64 20.38 -16.34
N ARG A 238 12.15 19.23 -15.87
CA ARG A 238 11.70 19.08 -14.50
C ARG A 238 12.87 18.67 -13.62
N PRO A 239 12.90 19.10 -12.35
CA PRO A 239 13.93 18.65 -11.44
C PRO A 239 13.82 17.13 -11.29
N THR A 240 14.80 16.38 -11.77
CA THR A 240 15.05 15.03 -11.24
C THR A 240 15.33 15.19 -9.76
N ALA A 241 14.67 14.40 -8.91
CA ALA A 241 14.99 14.37 -7.50
C ALA A 241 16.51 14.20 -7.38
N SER A 242 17.18 15.27 -6.97
CA SER A 242 18.63 15.23 -6.76
C SER A 242 18.86 14.20 -5.69
N LEU A 243 19.64 13.16 -5.99
CA LEU A 243 20.16 12.25 -5.00
C LEU A 243 20.77 13.09 -3.90
N THR A 244 20.13 13.08 -2.77
CA THR A 244 20.60 13.73 -1.58
C THR A 244 21.88 13.02 -1.14
N LYS A 245 22.90 13.78 -0.81
CA LYS A 245 24.26 13.23 -0.60
C LYS A 245 24.37 12.27 0.59
N SER A 246 23.43 12.26 1.54
CA SER A 246 23.59 11.48 2.78
C SER A 246 22.55 10.38 2.98
N GLN A 247 21.38 10.41 2.33
CA GLN A 247 20.26 9.46 2.56
C GLN A 247 20.08 9.11 4.04
N SER A 248 20.05 10.14 4.91
CA SER A 248 19.88 10.00 6.35
C SER A 248 18.48 10.41 6.79
N ALA A 249 17.85 9.63 7.65
CA ALA A 249 16.54 9.91 8.20
C ALA A 249 16.52 9.73 9.72
N ILE A 250 15.81 10.64 10.41
CA ILE A 250 15.38 10.42 11.78
C ILE A 250 13.91 10.04 11.78
N VAL A 251 13.55 9.03 12.56
CA VAL A 251 12.17 8.61 12.82
C VAL A 251 11.86 8.77 14.29
N LEU A 252 10.87 9.59 14.64
CA LEU A 252 10.44 9.76 16.02
C LEU A 252 9.37 8.73 16.38
N GLY A 253 9.69 7.84 17.32
CA GLY A 253 8.84 6.77 17.82
C GLY A 253 9.14 5.40 17.21
N ALA A 254 9.34 4.40 18.07
CA ALA A 254 9.65 3.02 17.74
C ALA A 254 8.41 2.10 17.77
N GLY A 255 7.23 2.63 17.50
CA GLY A 255 6.00 1.86 17.27
C GLY A 255 5.92 1.31 15.85
N VAL A 256 4.80 0.64 15.50
CA VAL A 256 4.60 0.04 14.17
C VAL A 256 4.74 1.06 13.03
N SER A 257 4.24 2.29 13.18
CA SER A 257 4.36 3.34 12.15
C SER A 257 5.81 3.74 11.92
N GLY A 258 6.56 3.97 13.00
CA GLY A 258 7.98 4.35 12.89
C GLY A 258 8.83 3.25 12.30
N LEU A 259 8.67 2.01 12.78
CA LEU A 259 9.50 0.90 12.32
C LEU A 259 9.16 0.43 10.90
N THR A 260 7.90 0.49 10.47
CA THR A 260 7.56 0.25 9.05
C THR A 260 8.15 1.34 8.15
N SER A 261 8.18 2.62 8.60
CA SER A 261 8.83 3.72 7.85
C SER A 261 10.34 3.53 7.76
N ALA A 262 11.00 3.23 8.88
CA ALA A 262 12.43 2.97 8.91
C ALA A 262 12.80 1.76 8.04
N HIS A 263 12.04 0.67 8.12
CA HIS A 263 12.18 -0.51 7.26
C HIS A 263 12.07 -0.16 5.77
N ALA A 264 11.01 0.54 5.37
CA ALA A 264 10.78 0.92 3.97
C ALA A 264 11.91 1.81 3.40
N LEU A 265 12.47 2.69 4.22
CA LEU A 265 13.62 3.52 3.85
C LEU A 265 14.93 2.72 3.85
N ALA A 266 15.18 1.89 4.86
CA ALA A 266 16.39 1.06 4.93
C ALA A 266 16.50 0.09 3.74
N LYS A 267 15.35 -0.48 3.30
CA LYS A 267 15.30 -1.26 2.04
C LYS A 267 15.68 -0.45 0.80
N ARG A 268 15.65 0.88 0.88
CA ARG A 268 16.06 1.82 -0.17
C ARG A 268 17.47 2.36 0.03
N GLY A 269 18.22 1.83 1.01
CA GLY A 269 19.61 2.20 1.30
C GLY A 269 19.77 3.40 2.23
N TRP A 270 18.69 3.88 2.85
CA TRP A 270 18.73 4.96 3.82
C TRP A 270 19.32 4.49 5.16
N GLN A 271 20.05 5.38 5.82
CA GLN A 271 20.46 5.23 7.22
C GLN A 271 19.40 5.91 8.10
N CYS A 272 18.71 5.13 8.91
CA CYS A 272 17.61 5.59 9.75
C CYS A 272 18.00 5.55 11.22
N THR A 273 17.89 6.67 11.93
CA THR A 273 18.01 6.72 13.39
C THR A 273 16.62 6.83 14.00
N VAL A 274 16.18 5.79 14.71
CA VAL A 274 14.91 5.78 15.41
C VAL A 274 15.13 6.32 16.83
N ILE A 275 14.46 7.43 17.17
CA ILE A 275 14.49 8.05 18.48
C ILE A 275 13.24 7.63 19.25
N GLU A 276 13.44 7.02 20.42
CA GLU A 276 12.37 6.48 21.26
C GLU A 276 12.51 6.96 22.71
N GLN A 277 11.39 7.42 23.29
CA GLN A 277 11.38 7.91 24.68
C GLN A 277 11.51 6.80 25.71
N HIS A 278 11.05 5.60 25.40
CA HIS A 278 11.11 4.45 26.29
C HIS A 278 12.44 3.70 26.18
N HIS A 279 12.60 2.67 27.00
CA HIS A 279 13.81 1.84 27.06
C HIS A 279 13.85 0.73 25.98
N ASP A 280 12.75 0.49 25.28
CA ASP A 280 12.63 -0.55 24.25
C ASP A 280 11.58 -0.13 23.19
N ILE A 281 11.57 -0.84 22.08
CA ILE A 281 10.59 -0.65 20.99
C ILE A 281 9.19 -1.08 21.39
N ALA A 282 8.17 -0.53 20.71
CA ALA A 282 6.77 -0.95 20.81
C ALA A 282 6.21 -0.92 22.24
N GLN A 283 6.49 0.12 23.03
CA GLN A 283 6.05 0.22 24.42
C GLN A 283 4.64 0.80 24.58
N GLU A 284 4.14 1.58 23.61
CA GLU A 284 2.83 2.21 23.61
C GLU A 284 1.74 1.32 22.96
N ALA A 285 0.88 1.85 22.08
CA ALA A 285 -0.19 1.10 21.40
C ALA A 285 0.29 -0.16 20.67
N SER A 286 1.52 -0.15 20.16
CA SER A 286 2.15 -1.32 19.52
C SER A 286 2.66 -2.37 20.51
N GLY A 287 2.50 -2.16 21.80
CA GLY A 287 2.95 -3.06 22.87
C GLY A 287 1.92 -4.11 23.28
N ASN A 288 0.75 -4.17 22.66
CA ASN A 288 -0.23 -5.21 22.96
C ASN A 288 0.37 -6.60 22.70
N PRO A 289 0.14 -7.59 23.59
CA PRO A 289 0.66 -8.94 23.39
C PRO A 289 0.18 -9.56 22.09
N VAL A 290 -1.07 -9.27 21.72
CA VAL A 290 -1.73 -9.75 20.49
C VAL A 290 -2.59 -8.63 19.91
N ALA A 291 -2.62 -8.53 18.60
CA ALA A 291 -3.54 -7.69 17.86
C ALA A 291 -4.11 -8.44 16.66
N VAL A 292 -5.32 -8.08 16.24
CA VAL A 292 -6.03 -8.73 15.14
C VAL A 292 -5.85 -7.96 13.84
N LEU A 293 -5.72 -8.69 12.73
CA LEU A 293 -5.50 -8.15 11.39
C LEU A 293 -6.69 -8.49 10.50
N TYR A 294 -7.58 -7.53 10.25
CA TYR A 294 -8.64 -7.64 9.27
C TYR A 294 -9.13 -6.25 8.80
N PRO A 295 -9.70 -6.14 7.59
CA PRO A 295 -10.00 -4.84 6.98
C PRO A 295 -11.25 -4.16 7.54
N LYS A 296 -12.25 -4.91 8.04
CA LYS A 296 -13.57 -4.41 8.43
C LYS A 296 -14.16 -3.46 7.38
N PRO A 297 -14.34 -3.90 6.12
CA PRO A 297 -14.81 -3.05 5.04
C PRO A 297 -16.27 -2.63 5.24
N ASN A 298 -16.64 -1.50 4.64
CA ASN A 298 -18.03 -1.11 4.45
C ASN A 298 -18.48 -1.40 3.01
N ASP A 299 -19.75 -1.17 2.71
CA ASP A 299 -20.33 -1.44 1.37
C ASP A 299 -20.17 -0.26 0.39
N GLY A 300 -19.63 0.88 0.85
CA GLY A 300 -19.48 2.11 0.08
C GLY A 300 -18.14 2.21 -0.66
N ASP A 301 -18.16 2.94 -1.78
CA ASP A 301 -16.95 3.38 -2.44
C ASP A 301 -16.51 4.73 -1.85
N ASN A 302 -15.63 4.65 -0.85
CA ASN A 302 -15.10 5.81 -0.14
C ASN A 302 -13.65 5.56 0.31
N PRO A 303 -12.87 6.61 0.63
CA PRO A 303 -11.46 6.47 1.00
C PRO A 303 -11.22 5.55 2.21
N MET A 304 -12.15 5.49 3.17
CA MET A 304 -12.04 4.61 4.33
C MET A 304 -12.08 3.12 3.91
N ASN A 305 -12.97 2.78 2.99
CA ASN A 305 -13.08 1.44 2.45
C ASN A 305 -11.89 1.09 1.56
N GLN A 306 -11.47 2.02 0.71
CA GLN A 306 -10.31 1.86 -0.16
C GLN A 306 -9.04 1.59 0.65
N ILE A 307 -8.71 2.42 1.66
CA ILE A 307 -7.52 2.19 2.49
C ILE A 307 -7.61 0.86 3.25
N ALA A 308 -8.79 0.47 3.74
CA ALA A 308 -8.95 -0.78 4.48
C ALA A 308 -8.65 -2.00 3.58
N ILE A 309 -9.22 -2.04 2.37
CA ILE A 309 -9.04 -3.15 1.44
C ILE A 309 -7.62 -3.17 0.87
N THR A 310 -7.13 -2.03 0.35
CA THR A 310 -5.79 -1.96 -0.25
C THR A 310 -4.69 -2.25 0.76
N SER A 311 -4.81 -1.73 2.00
CA SER A 311 -3.87 -2.05 3.07
C SER A 311 -3.91 -3.52 3.46
N TYR A 312 -5.09 -4.15 3.47
CA TYR A 312 -5.22 -5.56 3.80
C TYR A 312 -4.50 -6.44 2.77
N GLN A 313 -4.77 -6.22 1.50
CA GLN A 313 -4.12 -6.94 0.41
C GLN A 313 -2.59 -6.77 0.42
N TYR A 314 -2.13 -5.53 0.59
CA TYR A 314 -0.70 -5.23 0.69
C TYR A 314 -0.06 -5.89 1.92
N SER A 315 -0.70 -5.76 3.09
CA SER A 315 -0.14 -6.25 4.35
C SER A 315 -0.09 -7.78 4.43
N LEU A 316 -1.06 -8.50 3.83
CA LEU A 316 -1.00 -9.96 3.74
C LEU A 316 0.24 -10.42 2.97
N ALA A 317 0.46 -9.90 1.75
CA ALA A 317 1.61 -10.25 0.93
C ALA A 317 2.93 -9.82 1.60
N TRP A 318 2.96 -8.64 2.21
CA TRP A 318 4.14 -8.12 2.91
C TRP A 318 4.51 -8.94 4.16
N LEU A 319 3.53 -9.36 4.96
CA LEU A 319 3.76 -10.20 6.14
C LEU A 319 4.28 -11.60 5.79
N GLN A 320 3.83 -12.19 4.69
CA GLN A 320 4.36 -13.46 4.19
C GLN A 320 5.86 -13.37 3.93
N GLN A 321 6.33 -12.25 3.33
CA GLN A 321 7.76 -12.02 3.04
C GLN A 321 8.62 -11.81 4.30
N LEU A 322 8.03 -11.43 5.42
CA LEU A 322 8.76 -11.25 6.67
C LEU A 322 9.10 -12.56 7.37
N HIS A 323 8.43 -13.68 7.00
CA HIS A 323 8.63 -14.99 7.58
C HIS A 323 8.60 -14.97 9.11
N LEU A 324 7.57 -14.35 9.70
CA LEU A 324 7.36 -14.37 11.15
C LEU A 324 7.13 -15.81 11.62
N SER A 325 7.54 -16.10 12.85
CA SER A 325 7.33 -17.44 13.41
C SER A 325 5.84 -17.73 13.66
N PRO A 326 5.39 -18.98 13.61
CA PRO A 326 4.00 -19.35 13.94
C PRO A 326 3.58 -18.98 15.38
N GLN A 327 4.55 -18.77 16.29
CA GLN A 327 4.30 -18.27 17.63
C GLN A 327 4.03 -16.75 17.65
N ASP A 328 4.46 -16.02 16.62
CA ASP A 328 4.35 -14.56 16.56
C ASP A 328 3.21 -14.09 15.64
N CYS A 329 2.72 -14.98 14.77
CA CYS A 329 1.68 -14.66 13.80
C CYS A 329 0.93 -15.94 13.41
N ASN A 330 -0.42 -15.90 13.43
CA ASN A 330 -1.23 -17.02 12.96
C ASN A 330 -2.46 -16.51 12.21
N PHE A 331 -2.55 -16.88 10.94
CA PHE A 331 -3.70 -16.59 10.07
C PHE A 331 -4.78 -17.68 10.24
N CYS A 332 -5.30 -17.81 11.45
CA CYS A 332 -6.30 -18.81 11.82
C CYS A 332 -7.73 -18.50 11.36
N GLY A 333 -7.91 -17.39 10.65
CA GLY A 333 -9.21 -16.88 10.25
C GLY A 333 -9.83 -15.92 11.27
N ILE A 334 -10.72 -15.04 10.75
CA ILE A 334 -11.53 -14.13 11.58
C ILE A 334 -13.00 -14.24 11.17
N LEU A 335 -13.87 -14.41 12.13
CA LEU A 335 -15.32 -14.29 12.00
C LEU A 335 -15.76 -12.92 12.51
N GLN A 336 -16.33 -12.09 11.65
CA GLN A 336 -17.00 -10.85 12.03
C GLN A 336 -18.50 -11.15 12.12
N LEU A 337 -19.05 -11.20 13.33
CA LEU A 337 -20.45 -11.55 13.59
C LEU A 337 -21.38 -10.42 13.15
N ALA A 338 -22.52 -10.76 12.56
CA ALA A 338 -23.57 -9.81 12.24
C ALA A 338 -24.45 -9.56 13.47
N GLU A 339 -24.52 -8.33 13.96
CA GLU A 339 -25.30 -7.97 15.15
C GLU A 339 -26.82 -7.97 14.87
N ASN A 340 -27.21 -7.79 13.61
CA ASN A 340 -28.61 -7.72 13.19
C ASN A 340 -28.77 -8.06 11.70
N ASP A 341 -30.04 -8.21 11.26
CA ASP A 341 -30.38 -8.58 9.87
C ASP A 341 -29.89 -7.57 8.83
N ALA A 342 -29.80 -6.29 9.16
CA ALA A 342 -29.31 -5.26 8.23
C ALA A 342 -27.80 -5.44 8.00
N GLU A 343 -27.07 -5.74 9.06
CA GLU A 343 -25.63 -6.03 8.98
C GLU A 343 -25.38 -7.36 8.27
N ALA A 344 -26.19 -8.37 8.52
CA ALA A 344 -26.15 -9.64 7.83
C ALA A 344 -26.25 -9.46 6.31
N LYS A 345 -27.22 -8.69 5.83
CA LYS A 345 -27.37 -8.37 4.39
C LYS A 345 -26.19 -7.57 3.85
N ARG A 346 -25.66 -6.64 4.63
CA ARG A 346 -24.45 -5.88 4.26
C ARG A 346 -23.25 -6.80 4.08
N PHE A 347 -23.03 -7.74 4.98
CA PHE A 347 -21.91 -8.70 4.92
C PHE A 347 -22.05 -9.65 3.73
N GLU A 348 -23.26 -10.08 3.41
CA GLU A 348 -23.52 -10.86 2.19
C GLU A 348 -23.16 -10.07 0.91
N SER A 349 -23.51 -8.77 0.86
CA SER A 349 -23.11 -7.87 -0.23
C SER A 349 -21.60 -7.72 -0.33
N ILE A 350 -20.91 -7.52 0.79
CA ILE A 350 -19.44 -7.41 0.86
C ILE A 350 -18.77 -8.70 0.36
N ALA A 351 -19.24 -9.86 0.80
CA ALA A 351 -18.68 -11.15 0.37
C ALA A 351 -18.82 -11.36 -1.15
N LYS A 352 -19.92 -10.91 -1.76
CA LYS A 352 -20.11 -10.94 -3.21
C LYS A 352 -19.16 -9.98 -3.96
N LYS A 353 -18.81 -8.83 -3.36
CA LYS A 353 -17.89 -7.86 -3.94
C LYS A 353 -16.43 -8.24 -3.77
N LEU A 354 -16.09 -8.93 -2.68
CA LEU A 354 -14.72 -9.28 -2.30
C LEU A 354 -14.53 -10.80 -2.13
N PRO A 355 -14.86 -11.63 -3.14
CA PRO A 355 -14.90 -13.09 -3.01
C PRO A 355 -13.51 -13.73 -2.79
N THR A 356 -12.44 -13.02 -3.13
CA THR A 356 -11.06 -13.45 -2.89
C THR A 356 -10.59 -13.21 -1.45
N LEU A 357 -11.26 -12.32 -0.71
CA LEU A 357 -10.85 -11.89 0.62
C LEU A 357 -11.80 -12.36 1.72
N THR A 358 -13.09 -12.56 1.37
CA THR A 358 -14.14 -12.80 2.36
C THR A 358 -15.14 -13.85 1.90
N ARG A 359 -15.81 -14.48 2.87
CA ARG A 359 -16.93 -15.41 2.63
C ARG A 359 -18.07 -15.08 3.60
N TRP A 360 -19.29 -15.07 3.11
CA TRP A 360 -20.47 -15.08 3.94
C TRP A 360 -20.68 -16.50 4.48
N VAL A 361 -20.91 -16.66 5.78
CA VAL A 361 -21.13 -17.94 6.44
C VAL A 361 -22.36 -17.89 7.34
N SER A 362 -23.14 -19.00 7.37
CA SER A 362 -24.25 -19.15 8.29
C SER A 362 -23.76 -19.33 9.74
N ALA A 363 -24.67 -19.28 10.73
CA ALA A 363 -24.35 -19.53 12.14
C ALA A 363 -23.78 -20.94 12.37
N GLU A 364 -24.28 -21.94 11.63
CA GLU A 364 -23.78 -23.32 11.69
C GLU A 364 -22.35 -23.42 11.16
N GLN A 365 -22.09 -22.81 10.00
CA GLN A 365 -20.74 -22.75 9.42
C GLN A 365 -19.78 -21.94 10.30
N ALA A 366 -20.25 -20.83 10.90
CA ALA A 366 -19.46 -20.05 11.84
C ALA A 366 -19.09 -20.86 13.09
N THR A 367 -20.02 -21.70 13.59
CA THR A 367 -19.78 -22.63 14.69
C THR A 367 -18.70 -23.66 14.34
N GLU A 368 -18.76 -24.25 13.15
CA GLU A 368 -17.76 -25.20 12.67
C GLU A 368 -16.36 -24.55 12.57
N ILE A 369 -16.29 -23.33 12.02
CA ILE A 369 -15.04 -22.57 11.88
C ILE A 369 -14.49 -22.17 13.24
N ALA A 370 -15.35 -21.71 14.17
CA ALA A 370 -14.92 -21.23 15.48
C ALA A 370 -14.55 -22.35 16.45
N GLY A 371 -15.11 -23.57 16.27
CA GLY A 371 -15.00 -24.67 17.23
C GLY A 371 -15.82 -24.48 18.51
N VAL A 372 -16.52 -23.37 18.63
CA VAL A 372 -17.43 -23.01 19.71
C VAL A 372 -18.76 -22.53 19.13
N LYS A 373 -19.85 -22.64 19.93
CA LYS A 373 -21.21 -22.28 19.46
C LYS A 373 -21.31 -20.79 19.10
N ILE A 374 -21.62 -20.48 17.85
CA ILE A 374 -21.91 -19.15 17.33
C ILE A 374 -23.39 -19.11 16.91
N HIS A 375 -24.11 -18.08 17.34
CA HIS A 375 -25.55 -17.93 17.08
C HIS A 375 -25.87 -17.02 15.87
N GLN A 376 -24.92 -16.19 15.48
CA GLN A 376 -25.08 -15.22 14.40
C GLN A 376 -24.36 -15.68 13.12
N PRO A 377 -24.90 -15.34 11.94
CA PRO A 377 -24.14 -15.43 10.70
C PRO A 377 -22.97 -14.44 10.73
N ALA A 378 -21.96 -14.68 9.90
CA ALA A 378 -20.74 -13.89 9.92
C ALA A 378 -20.14 -13.61 8.53
N LEU A 379 -19.33 -12.56 8.47
CA LEU A 379 -18.36 -12.37 7.40
C LEU A 379 -17.04 -13.02 7.83
N TYR A 380 -16.63 -14.04 7.12
CA TYR A 380 -15.41 -14.80 7.40
C TYR A 380 -14.25 -14.30 6.52
N TYR A 381 -13.10 -14.06 7.14
CA TYR A 381 -11.83 -13.67 6.52
C TYR A 381 -10.83 -14.83 6.70
N PRO A 382 -10.67 -15.71 5.69
CA PRO A 382 -9.87 -16.93 5.83
C PRO A 382 -8.38 -16.66 6.07
N ASP A 383 -7.84 -15.62 5.43
CA ASP A 383 -6.41 -15.27 5.49
C ASP A 383 -6.10 -14.20 6.55
N SER A 384 -7.04 -13.93 7.45
CA SER A 384 -6.89 -13.04 8.59
C SER A 384 -6.51 -13.82 9.86
N GLY A 385 -6.12 -13.09 10.91
CA GLY A 385 -5.78 -13.73 12.17
C GLY A 385 -5.20 -12.74 13.18
N TRP A 386 -4.25 -13.22 13.96
CA TRP A 386 -3.60 -12.42 14.98
C TRP A 386 -2.08 -12.34 14.77
N ILE A 387 -1.49 -11.28 15.26
CA ILE A 387 -0.06 -10.99 15.21
C ILE A 387 0.38 -10.44 16.57
N ARG A 388 1.61 -10.71 16.99
CA ARG A 388 2.29 -10.05 18.10
C ARG A 388 2.97 -8.76 17.59
N PRO A 389 2.43 -7.56 17.86
CA PRO A 389 2.99 -6.33 17.29
C PRO A 389 4.44 -6.08 17.72
N GLN A 390 4.79 -6.43 18.96
CA GLN A 390 6.17 -6.28 19.43
C GLN A 390 7.16 -7.15 18.64
N GLN A 391 6.79 -8.39 18.30
CA GLN A 391 7.66 -9.27 17.53
C GLN A 391 7.78 -8.82 16.08
N LEU A 392 6.69 -8.34 15.49
CA LEU A 392 6.75 -7.66 14.20
C LEU A 392 7.73 -6.48 14.24
N CYS A 393 7.61 -5.60 15.24
CA CYS A 393 8.52 -4.46 15.41
C CYS A 393 9.97 -4.90 15.57
N ARG A 394 10.24 -5.94 16.38
CA ARG A 394 11.59 -6.51 16.54
C ARG A 394 12.14 -7.10 15.25
N ARG A 395 11.31 -7.76 14.46
CA ARG A 395 11.71 -8.28 13.14
C ARG A 395 12.12 -7.15 12.19
N LEU A 396 11.37 -6.04 12.17
CA LEU A 396 11.70 -4.87 11.35
C LEU A 396 12.98 -4.15 11.83
N ALA A 397 13.18 -4.11 13.13
CA ALA A 397 14.36 -3.50 13.76
C ALA A 397 15.68 -4.22 13.44
N GLN A 398 15.64 -5.44 12.91
CA GLN A 398 16.83 -6.22 12.53
C GLN A 398 17.42 -5.82 11.17
N ASP A 399 16.76 -4.95 10.42
CA ASP A 399 17.28 -4.53 9.12
C ASP A 399 18.56 -3.69 9.27
N THR A 400 19.50 -3.93 8.38
CA THR A 400 20.70 -3.10 8.27
C THR A 400 20.33 -1.67 7.88
N GLY A 401 20.95 -0.69 8.49
CA GLY A 401 20.66 0.73 8.26
C GLY A 401 19.61 1.31 9.21
N ILE A 402 19.21 0.59 10.27
CA ILE A 402 18.36 1.12 11.34
C ILE A 402 19.13 1.10 12.66
N ASP A 403 19.36 2.28 13.22
CA ASP A 403 19.97 2.50 14.53
C ASP A 403 18.94 3.06 15.51
N PHE A 404 19.15 2.82 16.81
CA PHE A 404 18.22 3.24 17.87
C PHE A 404 18.86 4.15 18.88
N GLN A 405 18.12 5.16 19.32
CA GLN A 405 18.40 5.99 20.49
C GLN A 405 17.22 5.91 21.46
N PHE A 406 17.35 5.08 22.48
CA PHE A 406 16.37 4.93 23.54
C PHE A 406 16.53 5.98 24.64
N HIS A 407 15.49 6.14 25.46
CA HIS A 407 15.45 7.13 26.55
C HIS A 407 15.68 8.57 26.07
N GLN A 408 15.28 8.88 24.83
CA GLN A 408 15.41 10.22 24.25
C GLN A 408 14.02 10.81 23.99
N HIS A 409 13.72 11.91 24.63
CA HIS A 409 12.44 12.58 24.45
C HIS A 409 12.60 13.78 23.51
N ALA A 410 12.09 13.68 22.30
CA ALA A 410 12.11 14.77 21.33
C ALA A 410 11.14 15.88 21.76
N LEU A 411 11.65 16.99 22.31
CA LEU A 411 10.86 18.13 22.80
C LEU A 411 10.76 19.27 21.77
N ARG A 412 11.72 19.39 20.86
CA ARG A 412 11.76 20.42 19.83
C ARG A 412 12.41 19.90 18.56
N ILE A 413 11.87 20.31 17.43
CA ILE A 413 12.47 20.11 16.10
C ILE A 413 12.79 21.47 15.48
N GLU A 414 13.86 21.52 14.71
CA GLU A 414 14.37 22.74 14.09
C GLU A 414 14.80 22.44 12.66
N GLN A 415 14.33 23.25 11.71
CA GLN A 415 14.81 23.16 10.33
C GLN A 415 16.19 23.78 10.22
N ILE A 416 17.10 23.07 9.56
CA ILE A 416 18.47 23.52 9.26
C ILE A 416 18.67 23.52 7.74
N ASP A 417 19.79 24.04 7.25
CA ASP A 417 20.06 24.22 5.81
C ASP A 417 19.88 22.94 4.99
N LEU A 418 20.28 21.78 5.54
CA LEU A 418 20.24 20.50 4.84
C LEU A 418 19.36 19.44 5.54
N GLY A 419 18.33 19.87 6.25
CA GLY A 419 17.42 18.92 6.89
C GLY A 419 16.87 19.39 8.24
N TRP A 420 16.87 18.49 9.21
CA TRP A 420 16.22 18.68 10.51
C TRP A 420 17.14 18.30 11.67
N ARG A 421 17.00 19.04 12.75
CA ARG A 421 17.65 18.79 14.04
C ARG A 421 16.60 18.52 15.09
N VAL A 422 16.85 17.50 15.92
CA VAL A 422 15.97 17.11 17.04
C VAL A 422 16.66 17.42 18.35
N TRP A 423 15.92 17.99 19.28
CA TRP A 423 16.40 18.41 20.60
C TRP A 423 15.65 17.67 21.73
N ASP A 424 16.40 17.25 22.73
CA ASP A 424 15.90 16.82 24.04
C ASP A 424 16.16 17.96 25.04
N GLY A 425 15.23 18.91 25.11
CA GLY A 425 15.43 20.14 25.89
C GLY A 425 16.57 21.00 25.35
N THR A 426 17.73 20.90 25.95
CA THR A 426 18.91 21.70 25.61
C THR A 426 19.94 20.97 24.74
N ARG A 427 19.84 19.65 24.65
CA ARG A 427 20.80 18.79 23.94
C ARG A 427 20.26 18.40 22.56
N ILE A 428 21.14 18.44 21.54
CA ILE A 428 20.86 17.86 20.23
C ILE A 428 20.96 16.35 20.36
N VAL A 429 19.91 15.64 19.94
CA VAL A 429 19.85 14.18 19.93
C VAL A 429 20.03 13.60 18.53
N GLY A 430 19.85 14.41 17.48
CA GLY A 430 20.11 13.95 16.13
C GLY A 430 19.93 15.03 15.08
N GLU A 431 20.59 14.83 13.93
CA GLU A 431 20.43 15.61 12.71
C GLU A 431 20.32 14.67 11.52
N ALA A 432 19.39 14.94 10.62
CA ALA A 432 19.22 14.17 9.38
C ALA A 432 18.56 15.03 8.31
N GLU A 433 18.69 14.59 7.07
CA GLU A 433 18.05 15.23 5.94
C GLU A 433 16.52 15.10 5.97
N VAL A 434 16.03 13.95 6.41
CA VAL A 434 14.60 13.64 6.53
C VAL A 434 14.24 13.39 7.98
N LEU A 435 13.12 13.98 8.41
CA LEU A 435 12.50 13.74 9.72
C LEU A 435 11.09 13.20 9.52
N ILE A 436 10.81 12.03 10.09
CA ILE A 436 9.49 11.39 10.08
C ILE A 436 8.91 11.42 11.50
N LEU A 437 7.77 12.07 11.65
CA LEU A 437 7.03 12.10 12.90
C LEU A 437 6.07 10.90 12.96
N ALA A 438 6.42 9.90 13.76
CA ALA A 438 5.66 8.68 14.01
C ALA A 438 5.35 8.48 15.51
N ASN A 439 5.41 9.59 16.28
CA ASN A 439 5.25 9.65 17.73
C ASN A 439 3.77 9.86 18.16
N ALA A 440 2.84 9.23 17.44
CA ALA A 440 1.42 9.14 17.74
C ALA A 440 0.74 10.54 17.84
N TYR A 441 -0.08 10.80 18.86
CA TYR A 441 -0.76 12.10 19.00
C TYR A 441 0.18 13.25 19.36
N HIS A 442 1.39 12.96 19.79
CA HIS A 442 2.44 13.96 20.07
C HIS A 442 3.02 14.64 18.82
N ILE A 443 2.61 14.24 17.60
CA ILE A 443 2.98 14.97 16.38
C ILE A 443 2.55 16.43 16.42
N ALA A 444 1.49 16.78 17.13
CA ALA A 444 0.96 18.14 17.24
C ALA A 444 1.70 19.01 18.28
N ASP A 445 2.61 18.45 19.06
CA ASP A 445 3.36 19.20 20.09
C ASP A 445 4.42 20.13 19.46
N PHE A 446 4.82 19.87 18.22
CA PHE A 446 5.78 20.70 17.49
C PHE A 446 5.10 21.87 16.76
N THR A 447 5.71 23.05 16.82
CA THR A 447 5.18 24.28 16.19
C THR A 447 4.87 24.14 14.70
N HIS A 448 5.63 23.30 13.99
CA HIS A 448 5.47 23.03 12.56
C HIS A 448 4.23 22.18 12.22
N THR A 449 3.71 21.43 13.18
CA THR A 449 2.68 20.40 12.95
C THR A 449 1.45 20.53 13.85
N GLN A 450 1.28 21.65 14.57
CA GLN A 450 0.13 21.92 15.42
C GLN A 450 -1.23 21.79 14.70
N HIS A 451 -1.26 21.99 13.39
CA HIS A 451 -2.48 21.82 12.59
C HIS A 451 -2.84 20.35 12.30
N CYS A 452 -1.95 19.41 12.63
CA CYS A 452 -2.13 17.97 12.42
C CYS A 452 -2.60 17.29 13.72
N GLU A 453 -3.69 17.77 14.31
CA GLU A 453 -4.23 17.28 15.58
C GLU A 453 -4.72 15.83 15.47
N LEU A 454 -4.34 15.01 16.44
CA LEU A 454 -4.85 13.65 16.64
C LEU A 454 -5.49 13.53 18.02
N THR A 455 -6.61 12.83 18.08
CA THR A 455 -7.31 12.56 19.34
C THR A 455 -6.71 11.33 20.02
N PRO A 456 -6.23 11.42 21.27
CA PRO A 456 -5.89 10.26 22.07
C PRO A 456 -7.15 9.48 22.43
N VAL A 457 -7.10 8.16 22.29
CA VAL A 457 -8.20 7.25 22.65
C VAL A 457 -7.64 6.11 23.48
N SER A 458 -7.92 6.09 24.77
CA SER A 458 -7.55 4.98 25.64
C SER A 458 -8.37 3.74 25.33
N GLY A 459 -7.78 2.58 25.50
CA GLY A 459 -8.45 1.29 25.32
C GLY A 459 -7.75 0.17 26.04
N GLN A 460 -8.53 -0.52 26.87
CA GLN A 460 -8.06 -1.66 27.65
C GLN A 460 -8.47 -2.98 27.01
N ILE A 461 -7.54 -3.92 26.98
CA ILE A 461 -7.78 -5.34 26.70
C ILE A 461 -7.71 -6.13 28.00
N SER A 462 -8.48 -7.21 28.08
CA SER A 462 -8.50 -8.16 29.20
C SER A 462 -7.91 -9.50 28.78
N PHE A 463 -7.14 -10.12 29.67
CA PHE A 463 -6.57 -11.46 29.43
C PHE A 463 -7.40 -12.47 30.21
N LEU A 464 -8.23 -13.23 29.47
CA LEU A 464 -9.05 -14.27 30.07
C LEU A 464 -8.23 -15.55 30.16
N PRO A 465 -8.13 -16.18 31.35
CA PRO A 465 -7.52 -17.49 31.47
C PRO A 465 -8.30 -18.51 30.64
N SER A 466 -7.62 -19.53 30.15
CA SER A 466 -8.27 -20.59 29.39
C SER A 466 -9.30 -21.32 30.27
N SER A 467 -10.47 -21.61 29.70
CA SER A 467 -11.54 -22.36 30.32
C SER A 467 -12.00 -23.49 29.38
N PRO A 468 -12.66 -24.56 29.88
CA PRO A 468 -13.13 -25.64 29.02
C PRO A 468 -14.06 -25.20 27.87
N GLN A 469 -14.74 -24.07 28.04
CA GLN A 469 -15.61 -23.47 26.99
C GLN A 469 -14.81 -22.76 25.92
N LEU A 470 -13.71 -22.08 26.29
CA LEU A 470 -12.87 -21.31 25.36
C LEU A 470 -11.75 -22.14 24.72
N GLU A 471 -11.35 -23.25 25.32
CA GLU A 471 -10.23 -24.11 24.86
C GLU A 471 -10.40 -24.59 23.41
N LYS A 472 -11.65 -24.71 22.94
CA LYS A 472 -12.00 -25.17 21.61
C LYS A 472 -12.03 -24.05 20.55
N LEU A 473 -11.83 -22.80 20.97
CA LEU A 473 -11.84 -21.66 20.04
C LEU A 473 -10.63 -21.71 19.11
N THR A 474 -10.88 -21.84 17.81
CA THR A 474 -9.86 -22.07 16.77
C THR A 474 -9.51 -20.84 15.96
N CYS A 475 -10.39 -19.84 15.88
CA CYS A 475 -10.19 -18.60 15.11
C CYS A 475 -10.51 -17.37 15.96
N VAL A 476 -10.20 -16.19 15.46
CA VAL A 476 -10.60 -14.93 16.10
C VAL A 476 -12.09 -14.67 15.82
N VAL A 477 -12.84 -14.27 16.83
CA VAL A 477 -14.25 -13.86 16.69
C VAL A 477 -14.38 -12.40 17.07
N CYS A 478 -15.02 -11.62 16.20
CA CYS A 478 -15.22 -10.18 16.35
C CYS A 478 -16.70 -9.82 16.31
N ALA A 479 -17.14 -8.97 17.22
CA ALA A 479 -18.40 -8.23 17.22
C ALA A 479 -18.08 -6.74 17.49
N ASP A 480 -18.60 -6.14 18.54
CA ASP A 480 -18.16 -4.87 19.11
C ASP A 480 -16.76 -4.97 19.75
N ALA A 481 -16.39 -6.12 20.29
CA ALA A 481 -15.05 -6.49 20.73
C ALA A 481 -14.52 -7.67 19.92
N TYR A 482 -13.27 -8.07 20.13
CA TYR A 482 -12.70 -9.28 19.58
C TYR A 482 -12.32 -10.26 20.69
N LEU A 483 -12.37 -11.56 20.38
CA LEU A 483 -11.89 -12.64 21.22
C LEU A 483 -10.91 -13.50 20.41
N THR A 484 -9.69 -13.68 20.92
CA THR A 484 -8.68 -14.54 20.26
C THR A 484 -8.77 -15.99 20.71
N PRO A 485 -8.27 -16.95 19.92
CA PRO A 485 -7.93 -18.29 20.42
C PRO A 485 -6.97 -18.22 21.61
N ASN A 486 -6.72 -19.36 22.25
CA ASN A 486 -5.73 -19.44 23.33
C ASN A 486 -4.32 -19.15 22.80
N ILE A 487 -3.67 -18.14 23.40
CA ILE A 487 -2.29 -17.74 23.12
C ILE A 487 -1.58 -17.56 24.46
N ASP A 488 -0.56 -18.37 24.72
CA ASP A 488 0.18 -18.35 25.99
C ASP A 488 -0.71 -18.52 27.23
N GLN A 489 -1.68 -19.43 27.18
CA GLN A 489 -2.66 -19.73 28.25
C GLN A 489 -3.74 -18.66 28.49
N TYR A 490 -3.82 -17.64 27.62
CA TYR A 490 -4.83 -16.58 27.72
C TYR A 490 -5.56 -16.38 26.39
N HIS A 491 -6.80 -15.89 26.49
CA HIS A 491 -7.57 -15.32 25.39
C HIS A 491 -7.56 -13.81 25.55
N SER A 492 -7.18 -13.07 24.52
CA SER A 492 -7.28 -11.60 24.52
C SER A 492 -8.70 -11.18 24.15
N LEU A 493 -9.34 -10.42 25.05
CA LEU A 493 -10.68 -9.87 24.86
C LEU A 493 -10.61 -8.34 24.88
N GLY A 494 -11.19 -7.69 23.90
CA GLY A 494 -11.25 -6.22 23.90
C GLY A 494 -11.57 -5.58 22.56
N ALA A 495 -11.56 -4.26 22.57
CA ALA A 495 -11.08 -3.42 23.65
C ALA A 495 -12.09 -2.32 23.95
N THR A 496 -12.01 -1.75 25.15
CA THR A 496 -12.76 -0.53 25.47
C THR A 496 -12.32 0.63 24.56
N PHE A 497 -13.16 1.67 24.48
CA PHE A 497 -12.92 2.82 23.61
C PHE A 497 -13.31 4.11 24.34
N GLU A 498 -12.30 4.85 24.84
CA GLU A 498 -12.49 6.05 25.63
C GLU A 498 -11.77 7.25 25.02
N PRO A 499 -12.49 8.07 24.23
CA PRO A 499 -11.91 9.26 23.59
C PRO A 499 -11.47 10.30 24.61
N PHE A 500 -10.40 11.03 24.27
CA PHE A 500 -9.79 12.12 25.07
C PHE A 500 -9.21 11.66 26.41
N GLN A 501 -9.08 10.34 26.64
CA GLN A 501 -8.42 9.81 27.82
C GLN A 501 -6.96 9.45 27.51
N THR A 502 -6.09 9.84 28.45
CA THR A 502 -4.65 9.55 28.39
C THR A 502 -4.17 8.70 29.57
N ASP A 503 -5.07 8.34 30.49
CA ASP A 503 -4.75 7.39 31.54
C ASP A 503 -4.70 5.97 30.97
N ILE A 504 -3.61 5.26 31.24
CA ILE A 504 -3.36 3.88 30.83
C ILE A 504 -3.45 2.89 32.01
N SER A 505 -4.01 3.31 33.14
CA SER A 505 -4.25 2.43 34.29
C SER A 505 -5.24 1.34 33.90
N VAL A 506 -4.92 0.09 34.26
CA VAL A 506 -5.86 -1.03 34.10
C VAL A 506 -6.93 -0.93 35.17
N THR A 507 -8.19 -0.92 34.77
CA THR A 507 -9.33 -0.75 35.66
C THR A 507 -10.26 -1.94 35.69
N GLU A 508 -10.90 -2.18 36.84
CA GLU A 508 -11.93 -3.23 37.00
C GLU A 508 -13.17 -2.93 36.12
N GLU A 509 -13.51 -1.64 35.98
CA GLU A 509 -14.63 -1.21 35.15
C GLU A 509 -14.43 -1.58 33.67
N ALA A 510 -13.24 -1.34 33.12
CA ALA A 510 -12.93 -1.72 31.75
C ALA A 510 -12.92 -3.25 31.54
N HIS A 511 -12.51 -4.04 32.56
CA HIS A 511 -12.69 -5.48 32.53
C HIS A 511 -14.15 -5.88 32.46
N ARG A 512 -15.03 -5.21 33.23
CA ARG A 512 -16.47 -5.47 33.23
C ARG A 512 -17.10 -5.14 31.87
N GLN A 513 -16.73 -4.05 31.26
CA GLN A 513 -17.17 -3.68 29.89
C GLN A 513 -16.74 -4.73 28.86
N ASN A 514 -15.48 -5.19 28.91
CA ASN A 514 -15.01 -6.24 28.02
C ASN A 514 -15.78 -7.56 28.23
N LEU A 515 -16.06 -7.96 29.48
CA LEU A 515 -16.85 -9.16 29.76
C LEU A 515 -18.32 -9.02 29.31
N GLU A 516 -18.88 -7.82 29.31
CA GLU A 516 -20.20 -7.57 28.73
C GLU A 516 -20.18 -7.77 27.20
N SER A 517 -19.14 -7.26 26.52
CA SER A 517 -18.93 -7.51 25.09
C SER A 517 -18.73 -8.99 24.75
N LEU A 518 -18.15 -9.80 25.67
CA LEU A 518 -18.02 -11.23 25.48
C LEU A 518 -19.37 -11.94 25.33
N LYS A 519 -20.42 -11.46 26.03
CA LYS A 519 -21.78 -12.02 25.90
C LYS A 519 -22.39 -11.80 24.51
N ASN A 520 -21.96 -10.75 23.78
CA ASN A 520 -22.38 -10.53 22.39
C ASN A 520 -21.71 -11.53 21.44
N ILE A 521 -20.52 -12.03 21.79
CA ILE A 521 -19.77 -13.04 21.03
C ILE A 521 -20.25 -14.46 21.39
N LEU A 522 -20.33 -14.77 22.70
CA LEU A 522 -20.69 -16.07 23.26
C LEU A 522 -21.79 -15.93 24.31
N PRO A 523 -23.08 -15.83 23.92
CA PRO A 523 -24.18 -15.56 24.85
C PRO A 523 -24.39 -16.62 25.93
N GLU A 524 -24.02 -17.86 25.66
CA GLU A 524 -24.19 -18.99 26.59
C GLU A 524 -23.02 -19.13 27.58
N MET A 525 -21.99 -18.25 27.46
CA MET A 525 -20.82 -18.34 28.32
C MET A 525 -21.11 -17.79 29.72
N ASP A 526 -20.77 -18.57 30.75
CA ASP A 526 -20.80 -18.11 32.13
C ASP A 526 -19.60 -17.21 32.42
N THR A 527 -19.82 -15.89 32.40
CA THR A 527 -18.78 -14.90 32.68
C THR A 527 -18.46 -14.75 34.17
N SER A 528 -19.22 -15.39 35.07
CA SER A 528 -19.01 -15.32 36.52
C SER A 528 -17.73 -16.04 36.98
N GLU A 529 -17.18 -16.93 36.13
CA GLU A 529 -15.88 -17.57 36.38
C GLU A 529 -14.70 -16.58 36.33
N PHE A 530 -14.87 -15.41 35.68
CA PHE A 530 -13.81 -14.41 35.55
C PHE A 530 -13.95 -13.32 36.62
N ASN A 531 -13.13 -13.43 37.66
CA ASN A 531 -13.10 -12.42 38.72
C ASN A 531 -12.39 -11.15 38.22
N THR A 532 -13.15 -10.09 37.95
CA THR A 532 -12.66 -8.82 37.40
C THR A 532 -11.53 -8.16 38.21
N LYS A 533 -11.48 -8.40 39.53
CA LYS A 533 -10.42 -7.88 40.41
C LYS A 533 -9.07 -8.56 40.19
N ASN A 534 -9.07 -9.76 39.65
CA ASN A 534 -7.87 -10.56 39.46
C ASN A 534 -7.47 -10.69 37.98
N LEU A 535 -8.29 -10.20 37.05
CA LEU A 535 -7.98 -10.24 35.63
C LEU A 535 -6.77 -9.34 35.34
N GLN A 536 -5.85 -9.92 34.61
CA GLN A 536 -4.78 -9.14 34.00
C GLN A 536 -5.29 -8.45 32.73
N GLY A 537 -4.65 -7.35 32.38
CA GLY A 537 -4.99 -6.59 31.18
C GLY A 537 -3.90 -5.62 30.81
N ARG A 538 -4.12 -4.92 29.72
CA ARG A 538 -3.26 -3.82 29.30
C ARG A 538 -4.11 -2.69 28.73
N SER A 539 -3.80 -1.47 29.12
CA SER A 539 -4.35 -0.27 28.53
C SER A 539 -3.29 0.45 27.69
N ALA A 540 -3.71 1.06 26.59
CA ALA A 540 -2.84 1.85 25.73
C ALA A 540 -3.62 2.93 25.00
N ILE A 541 -2.91 3.99 24.55
CA ILE A 541 -3.51 5.12 23.84
C ILE A 541 -3.37 4.91 22.34
N ARG A 542 -4.50 4.88 21.65
CA ARG A 542 -4.58 4.95 20.19
C ARG A 542 -4.62 6.41 19.76
N SER A 543 -4.07 6.73 18.60
CA SER A 543 -4.12 8.07 18.02
C SER A 543 -5.05 8.08 16.83
N CYS A 544 -6.16 8.78 16.92
CA CYS A 544 -7.19 8.85 15.90
C CYS A 544 -7.23 10.23 15.24
N SER A 545 -7.28 10.28 13.92
CA SER A 545 -7.61 11.51 13.20
C SER A 545 -9.11 11.80 13.27
N PHE A 546 -9.51 13.00 12.92
CA PHE A 546 -10.91 13.46 12.92
C PHE A 546 -11.84 12.66 11.97
N ASP A 547 -11.30 11.98 10.98
CA ASP A 547 -12.01 11.17 9.97
C ASP A 547 -11.56 9.70 9.96
N TYR A 548 -10.81 9.28 10.97
CA TYR A 548 -10.24 7.92 11.13
C TYR A 548 -9.32 7.44 9.99
N LEU A 549 -8.90 8.34 9.08
CA LEU A 549 -7.88 8.07 8.08
C LEU A 549 -6.50 8.46 8.62
N PRO A 550 -5.44 7.69 8.40
CA PRO A 550 -4.11 8.06 8.89
C PRO A 550 -3.59 9.35 8.23
N PHE A 551 -2.63 9.99 8.86
CA PHE A 551 -1.84 11.08 8.32
C PHE A 551 -0.55 10.52 7.73
N VAL A 552 -0.38 10.68 6.41
CA VAL A 552 0.78 10.16 5.67
C VAL A 552 1.25 11.20 4.66
N GLY A 553 2.51 11.64 4.76
CA GLY A 553 3.11 12.52 3.77
C GLY A 553 3.74 13.79 4.32
N ALA A 554 4.13 14.67 3.40
CA ALA A 554 4.82 15.92 3.70
C ALA A 554 3.93 16.96 4.40
N VAL A 555 4.56 17.83 5.19
CA VAL A 555 3.92 18.86 6.00
C VAL A 555 3.96 20.21 5.28
N ILE A 556 2.85 20.95 5.30
CA ILE A 556 2.77 22.32 4.80
C ILE A 556 3.54 23.27 5.74
N ASP A 557 4.29 24.20 5.14
CA ASP A 557 4.86 25.35 5.84
C ASP A 557 3.77 26.41 6.10
N THR A 558 3.17 26.34 7.28
CA THR A 558 2.11 27.27 7.68
C THR A 558 2.61 28.67 7.94
N GLN A 559 3.92 28.87 8.18
CA GLN A 559 4.52 30.17 8.43
C GLN A 559 4.71 30.98 7.15
N ASN A 560 5.03 30.29 6.05
CA ASN A 560 5.22 30.91 4.74
C ASN A 560 4.01 30.74 3.81
N MET A 561 2.84 30.41 4.37
CA MET A 561 1.61 30.17 3.63
C MET A 561 1.13 31.45 2.92
N PRO A 562 0.91 31.43 1.59
CA PRO A 562 0.27 32.54 0.89
C PRO A 562 -1.10 32.87 1.45
N SER A 563 -1.55 34.12 1.31
CA SER A 563 -2.89 34.51 1.75
C SER A 563 -3.99 33.75 0.99
N GLN A 564 -5.13 33.53 1.63
CA GLN A 564 -6.28 32.90 0.97
C GLN A 564 -6.68 33.62 -0.32
N THR A 565 -6.55 34.95 -0.35
CA THR A 565 -6.81 35.78 -1.55
C THR A 565 -5.84 35.46 -2.69
N ALA A 566 -4.58 35.11 -2.39
CA ALA A 566 -3.61 34.72 -3.42
C ALA A 566 -4.03 33.42 -4.12
N PHE A 567 -4.45 32.41 -3.37
CA PHE A 567 -4.97 31.16 -3.93
C PHE A 567 -6.25 31.32 -4.75
N LEU A 568 -7.10 32.30 -4.41
CA LEU A 568 -8.30 32.60 -5.19
C LEU A 568 -7.97 33.26 -6.53
N ARG A 569 -6.88 34.07 -6.58
CA ARG A 569 -6.42 34.78 -7.77
C ARG A 569 -5.62 33.87 -8.70
N ASP A 570 -4.80 33.01 -8.14
CA ASP A 570 -3.94 32.10 -8.89
C ASP A 570 -4.21 30.66 -8.45
N LYS A 571 -4.93 29.92 -9.28
CA LYS A 571 -5.28 28.52 -9.02
C LYS A 571 -4.11 27.56 -9.22
N SER A 572 -3.00 28.00 -9.81
CA SER A 572 -1.78 27.20 -9.95
C SER A 572 -0.89 27.29 -8.72
N LEU A 573 -1.18 28.23 -7.80
CA LEU A 573 -0.41 28.40 -6.58
C LEU A 573 -0.61 27.22 -5.64
N LEU A 574 0.49 26.61 -5.20
CA LEU A 574 0.49 25.54 -4.22
C LEU A 574 1.01 26.04 -2.87
N PRO A 575 0.47 25.55 -1.74
CA PRO A 575 1.04 25.85 -0.43
C PRO A 575 2.49 25.30 -0.34
N PRO A 576 3.44 26.03 0.24
CA PRO A 576 4.80 25.55 0.41
C PRO A 576 4.87 24.36 1.36
N LEU A 577 5.80 23.43 1.11
CA LEU A 577 6.08 22.30 1.98
C LEU A 577 7.34 22.53 2.80
N LEU A 578 7.35 22.03 4.02
CA LEU A 578 8.56 21.93 4.84
C LEU A 578 9.42 20.78 4.27
N ARG A 579 10.49 21.15 3.58
CA ARG A 579 11.37 20.17 2.94
C ARG A 579 11.91 19.18 3.96
N GLY A 580 11.76 17.89 3.69
CA GLY A 580 12.27 16.81 4.52
C GLY A 580 11.47 16.52 5.80
N LEU A 581 10.32 17.17 6.04
CA LEU A 581 9.45 16.87 7.18
C LEU A 581 8.20 16.09 6.72
N TYR A 582 8.00 14.92 7.36
CA TYR A 582 6.91 14.02 7.03
C TYR A 582 6.18 13.52 8.29
N ILE A 583 4.95 13.09 8.12
CA ILE A 583 4.12 12.47 9.17
C ILE A 583 3.72 11.06 8.73
N HIS A 584 3.77 10.12 9.69
CA HIS A 584 3.19 8.78 9.58
C HIS A 584 2.52 8.39 10.89
N ALA A 585 1.27 8.77 11.08
CA ALA A 585 0.55 8.63 12.35
C ALA A 585 -0.98 8.56 12.15
N GLY A 586 -1.73 8.38 13.23
CA GLY A 586 -3.18 8.53 13.22
C GLY A 586 -3.97 7.30 12.78
N HIS A 587 -3.42 6.10 12.92
CA HIS A 587 -4.04 4.84 12.49
C HIS A 587 -5.18 4.34 13.39
N GLY A 588 -5.37 4.92 14.56
CA GLY A 588 -6.33 4.42 15.54
C GLY A 588 -6.07 2.96 15.91
N ALA A 589 -7.07 2.10 15.76
CA ALA A 589 -6.97 0.67 16.06
C ALA A 589 -6.43 -0.17 14.87
N LYS A 590 -6.10 0.47 13.73
CA LYS A 590 -5.75 -0.24 12.47
C LYS A 590 -4.27 -0.15 12.11
N GLY A 591 -3.39 0.14 13.07
CA GLY A 591 -1.96 0.35 12.82
C GLY A 591 -1.29 -0.83 12.10
N LEU A 592 -1.51 -2.06 12.54
CA LEU A 592 -0.95 -3.25 11.90
C LEU A 592 -1.39 -3.45 10.45
N LEU A 593 -2.64 -3.08 10.17
CA LEU A 593 -3.22 -3.18 8.84
C LEU A 593 -2.67 -2.11 7.88
N GLN A 594 -2.61 -0.86 8.35
CA GLN A 594 -2.40 0.29 7.48
C GLN A 594 -0.94 0.75 7.41
N ALA A 595 -0.17 0.59 8.49
CA ALA A 595 1.17 1.14 8.56
C ALA A 595 2.14 0.60 7.48
N PRO A 596 2.10 -0.68 7.07
CA PRO A 596 2.98 -1.16 6.01
C PRO A 596 2.77 -0.43 4.67
N LEU A 597 1.52 -0.30 4.21
CA LEU A 597 1.20 0.44 2.97
C LEU A 597 1.50 1.93 3.11
N CYS A 598 1.17 2.54 4.25
CA CYS A 598 1.43 3.95 4.50
C CYS A 598 2.94 4.26 4.52
N ALA A 599 3.76 3.35 5.05
CA ALA A 599 5.22 3.44 5.01
C ALA A 599 5.76 3.34 3.57
N GLU A 600 5.19 2.46 2.74
CA GLU A 600 5.52 2.36 1.32
C GLU A 600 5.17 3.65 0.57
N ILE A 601 3.98 4.23 0.81
CA ILE A 601 3.57 5.54 0.25
C ILE A 601 4.60 6.61 0.64
N LEU A 602 4.96 6.68 1.92
CA LEU A 602 5.90 7.66 2.43
C LEU A 602 7.30 7.50 1.82
N ALA A 603 7.79 6.27 1.74
CA ALA A 603 9.09 5.97 1.16
C ALA A 603 9.12 6.30 -0.35
N CYS A 604 8.05 6.01 -1.09
CA CYS A 604 7.91 6.43 -2.49
C CYS A 604 7.94 7.95 -2.63
N GLN A 605 7.23 8.68 -1.76
CA GLN A 605 7.23 10.16 -1.78
C GLN A 605 8.62 10.74 -1.51
N ILE A 606 9.34 10.21 -0.51
CA ILE A 606 10.70 10.67 -0.16
C ILE A 606 11.69 10.43 -1.30
N ASN A 607 11.56 9.31 -2.02
CA ASN A 607 12.47 8.91 -3.09
C ASN A 607 12.01 9.34 -4.50
N ALA A 608 10.90 10.06 -4.62
CA ALA A 608 10.26 10.41 -5.89
C ALA A 608 9.99 9.19 -6.80
N GLU A 609 9.62 8.07 -6.18
CA GLU A 609 9.25 6.82 -6.85
C GLU A 609 7.74 6.81 -7.21
N PRO A 610 7.30 5.97 -8.15
CA PRO A 610 5.88 5.76 -8.44
C PRO A 610 5.08 5.36 -7.20
N MET A 611 3.96 6.04 -6.98
CA MET A 611 3.11 5.77 -5.83
C MET A 611 2.42 4.39 -5.94
N PRO A 612 2.22 3.69 -4.81
CA PRO A 612 1.57 2.37 -4.80
C PRO A 612 0.05 2.44 -4.86
N VAL A 613 -0.54 3.62 -4.80
CA VAL A 613 -1.99 3.87 -4.76
C VAL A 613 -2.37 5.07 -5.61
N GLY A 614 -3.66 5.22 -5.90
CA GLY A 614 -4.17 6.32 -6.72
C GLY A 614 -4.19 7.67 -6.01
N LEU A 615 -4.26 8.75 -6.82
CA LEU A 615 -4.28 10.15 -6.37
C LEU A 615 -5.39 10.45 -5.35
N ASP A 616 -6.58 9.88 -5.51
CA ASP A 616 -7.70 10.11 -4.58
C ASP A 616 -7.39 9.58 -3.18
N LEU A 617 -6.78 8.40 -3.08
CA LEU A 617 -6.39 7.84 -1.79
C LEU A 617 -5.23 8.62 -1.18
N LEU A 618 -4.22 9.00 -1.96
CA LEU A 618 -3.14 9.89 -1.51
C LEU A 618 -3.70 11.21 -0.94
N ALA A 619 -4.66 11.83 -1.66
CA ALA A 619 -5.33 13.03 -1.21
C ALA A 619 -6.10 12.82 0.11
N ALA A 620 -6.72 11.66 0.30
CA ALA A 620 -7.43 11.33 1.53
C ALA A 620 -6.49 11.12 2.74
N LEU A 621 -5.26 10.63 2.50
CA LEU A 621 -4.26 10.37 3.54
C LEU A 621 -3.39 11.60 3.88
N ASN A 622 -3.44 12.67 3.07
CA ASN A 622 -2.62 13.87 3.26
C ASN A 622 -2.76 14.44 4.67
N PRO A 623 -1.67 14.65 5.44
CA PRO A 623 -1.73 15.15 6.82
C PRO A 623 -2.32 16.56 6.91
N ASN A 624 -2.22 17.34 5.84
CA ASN A 624 -2.70 18.73 5.79
C ASN A 624 -4.17 18.86 5.36
N ARG A 625 -4.88 17.74 5.10
CA ARG A 625 -6.24 17.75 4.51
C ARG A 625 -7.27 18.52 5.34
N GLN A 626 -7.11 18.54 6.69
CA GLN A 626 -7.99 19.31 7.58
C GLN A 626 -7.72 20.81 7.45
N LEU A 627 -6.46 21.23 7.43
CA LEU A 627 -6.07 22.62 7.21
C LEU A 627 -6.58 23.14 5.86
N LEU A 628 -6.34 22.38 4.78
CA LEU A 628 -6.81 22.73 3.43
C LEU A 628 -8.34 22.83 3.36
N LYS A 629 -9.07 21.99 4.10
CA LYS A 629 -10.53 22.06 4.23
C LYS A 629 -10.97 23.33 4.95
N LYS A 630 -10.33 23.65 6.10
CA LYS A 630 -10.62 24.88 6.89
C LYS A 630 -10.36 26.15 6.07
N LEU A 631 -9.35 26.15 5.22
CA LEU A 631 -9.02 27.27 4.35
C LEU A 631 -9.84 27.35 3.05
N GLY A 632 -10.78 26.43 2.81
CA GLY A 632 -11.55 26.35 1.57
C GLY A 632 -10.77 25.88 0.34
N LEU A 633 -9.57 25.31 0.55
CA LEU A 633 -8.62 24.91 -0.50
C LEU A 633 -8.72 23.42 -0.85
N LYS A 634 -9.89 22.82 -0.79
CA LYS A 634 -10.10 21.37 -1.04
C LYS A 634 -9.61 20.92 -2.41
N ALA A 635 -9.77 21.75 -3.45
CA ALA A 635 -9.33 21.43 -4.82
C ALA A 635 -7.80 21.31 -4.92
N ILE A 636 -7.04 22.04 -4.12
CA ILE A 636 -5.58 21.99 -4.06
C ILE A 636 -5.10 20.64 -3.49
N LYS A 637 -5.93 19.97 -2.72
CA LYS A 637 -5.63 18.67 -2.12
C LYS A 637 -5.21 17.61 -3.17
N GLN A 638 -5.85 17.59 -4.33
CA GLN A 638 -5.48 16.71 -5.45
C GLN A 638 -4.25 17.22 -6.21
N GLN A 639 -4.13 18.54 -6.39
CA GLN A 639 -2.98 19.16 -7.06
C GLN A 639 -1.67 18.96 -6.31
N TYR A 640 -1.70 18.89 -4.97
CA TYR A 640 -0.51 18.64 -4.14
C TYR A 640 0.16 17.31 -4.39
N GLN A 641 -0.55 16.38 -4.96
CA GLN A 641 -0.09 15.02 -5.17
C GLN A 641 0.05 14.68 -6.65
N ASP A 642 -0.30 15.63 -7.52
CA ASP A 642 -0.06 15.50 -8.94
C ASP A 642 1.39 15.94 -9.24
N PRO A 643 2.30 15.01 -9.64
CA PRO A 643 3.68 15.35 -9.99
C PRO A 643 3.73 16.31 -11.18
N LEU A 644 2.64 16.37 -11.97
CA LEU A 644 2.52 17.27 -13.10
C LEU A 644 2.39 18.74 -12.68
N LEU A 645 2.08 19.02 -11.40
CA LEU A 645 1.84 20.37 -10.88
C LEU A 645 2.86 20.78 -9.80
N SER A 646 3.57 19.84 -9.16
CA SER A 646 4.55 20.13 -8.11
C SER A 646 5.88 20.72 -8.59
N ASP A 647 6.12 20.74 -9.90
CA ASP A 647 7.37 21.20 -10.52
C ASP A 647 7.39 22.70 -10.86
N VAL A 648 6.50 23.49 -10.27
CA VAL A 648 6.45 24.96 -10.46
C VAL A 648 7.07 25.71 -9.28
N GLN A 649 7.72 25.02 -8.34
CA GLN A 649 8.44 25.66 -7.21
C GLN A 649 9.95 25.55 -7.34
#